data_c7fd2e85aa0a3d39b3d472f994dee916
#
_entry.id   c7fd2e85aa0a3d39b3d472f994dee916
#
_cell.length_a   1.000
_cell.length_b   1.000
_cell.length_c   1.000
_cell.angle_alpha   90.00
_cell.angle_beta   90.00
_cell.angle_gamma   90.00
#
_symmetry.space_group_name_H-M   'P 1'
#
loop_
_entity.id
_entity.type
_entity.pdbx_description
1 polymer ?
#
loop_
_entity_poly.entity_id
_entity_poly.type
_entity_poly.pdbx_seq_one_letter_code
_entity_poly.pdbx_strand_id
1 'polypeptide(L)'
;MTKVTHEFDLYGKHYTLEAGELAKQATGACIVKCGDSTVLLTAVVSKERKDYDFFPLTVDFIEKMYAVGRVPGGYLKREARPSEKATLTARMIDRPLRPSFPEGFRNEVQIVATSLVADQVNAVDTISVMGASAALAVGGVPFEGPLACVRIGRNADTGEFLVNPTYEERDHSDLDLELGGSSTFISMLEAGADEISEEDMLSAMAFGQEAIAAFCEEQKKFIAKWEEVNGPIVKREYILDEPIAEVHDRIFAYYDQMSAALKDADKQSRMQKVADLMDEIKAQFTEEEQELWSRTIAVELKALEKHAMRIMVVETGERVDGRVANEIRPIMVKPDYLPLVHGSGLFQRGQTQVLSICTLGMLNEWQRLDTIEPMDGKRYIHHYNFPPFCTGETGRMGSPKRREIGHGALAERALLPVIPSEEEFPYTIRVVSEVMESNGSSSMASTCGSTLSLMDAGVPLKRPVSGVAMGLIQENGKTVVLTDIQGLEDFLGDMDFKVCGTTKGITAMQMDNKATGLTPEILRNALMQAHEGRMFILNKMLEQIPAPRTETKETAPQIISLSIPIDKIRDVIGSGGKVIRGIQEDTGATVDIQEDGTVFIAGTNGAAEAAAERIKAIVKVPEVGEEYTGRVVGLQPFGAFVELLPGKDGLLHISRVAQGRVEKIEDVLAIGDEVKVKVLEVDEKGKISLDRLDKPEAPQGASKKDREEHRSRRQNDTGSSERRQPRRHHDA
;
A
#
# COMPACT_ATOMS: atom_id res chain seq x y z
N MET A 1 -32.76 -9.57 28.19
CA MET A 1 -32.88 -8.68 27.04
C MET A 1 -33.54 -9.48 25.91
N THR A 2 -34.53 -8.90 25.27
CA THR A 2 -35.23 -9.46 24.11
C THR A 2 -34.56 -8.97 22.86
N LYS A 3 -34.45 -9.81 21.84
CA LYS A 3 -33.92 -9.46 20.52
C LYS A 3 -34.76 -8.35 19.89
N VAL A 4 -34.10 -7.36 19.33
CA VAL A 4 -34.69 -6.26 18.55
C VAL A 4 -33.97 -6.19 17.21
N THR A 5 -34.74 -6.13 16.12
CA THR A 5 -34.25 -5.98 14.76
C THR A 5 -34.90 -4.77 14.13
N HIS A 6 -34.09 -3.94 13.45
CA HIS A 6 -34.52 -2.79 12.67
C HIS A 6 -33.93 -2.91 11.26
N GLU A 7 -34.80 -3.00 10.29
CA GLU A 7 -34.46 -3.12 8.86
C GLU A 7 -34.87 -1.83 8.16
N PHE A 8 -34.05 -1.38 7.22
CA PHE A 8 -34.31 -0.16 6.46
C PHE A 8 -33.55 -0.18 5.13
N ASP A 9 -34.07 0.57 4.15
CA ASP A 9 -33.45 0.76 2.84
C ASP A 9 -32.96 2.20 2.72
N LEU A 10 -31.68 2.39 2.39
CA LEU A 10 -31.08 3.68 2.08
C LEU A 10 -30.14 3.57 0.88
N TYR A 11 -30.18 4.56 0.00
CA TYR A 11 -29.29 4.65 -1.17
C TYR A 11 -29.23 3.35 -1.99
N GLY A 12 -30.38 2.69 -2.18
CA GLY A 12 -30.53 1.48 -2.97
C GLY A 12 -30.01 0.20 -2.31
N LYS A 13 -29.65 0.24 -1.02
CA LYS A 13 -29.14 -0.92 -0.26
C LYS A 13 -29.99 -1.20 0.97
N HIS A 14 -30.07 -2.50 1.31
CA HIS A 14 -30.76 -2.98 2.50
C HIS A 14 -29.81 -3.10 3.69
N TYR A 15 -30.21 -2.52 4.82
CA TYR A 15 -29.44 -2.53 6.07
C TYR A 15 -30.26 -3.14 7.21
N THR A 16 -29.55 -3.77 8.15
CA THR A 16 -30.14 -4.30 9.38
C THR A 16 -29.30 -3.94 10.60
N LEU A 17 -29.95 -3.47 11.65
CA LEU A 17 -29.40 -3.36 13.01
C LEU A 17 -30.10 -4.37 13.92
N GLU A 18 -29.33 -5.16 14.66
CA GLU A 18 -29.88 -6.20 15.52
C GLU A 18 -29.10 -6.24 16.86
N ALA A 19 -29.83 -6.25 18.00
CA ALA A 19 -29.23 -6.39 19.32
C ALA A 19 -30.05 -7.33 20.23
N GLY A 20 -29.42 -7.81 21.31
CA GLY A 20 -30.08 -8.62 22.36
C GLY A 20 -29.98 -10.13 22.20
N GLU A 21 -29.39 -10.64 21.10
CA GLU A 21 -29.23 -12.09 20.89
C GLU A 21 -27.82 -12.58 21.19
N LEU A 22 -26.79 -11.94 20.62
CA LEU A 22 -25.39 -12.34 20.79
C LEU A 22 -24.66 -11.47 21.84
N ALA A 23 -23.54 -11.98 22.33
CA ALA A 23 -22.60 -11.29 23.21
C ALA A 23 -23.23 -10.60 24.44
N LYS A 24 -24.18 -11.25 25.10
CA LYS A 24 -24.98 -10.68 26.22
C LYS A 24 -24.19 -10.30 27.47
N GLN A 25 -22.92 -10.67 27.57
CA GLN A 25 -22.04 -10.26 28.67
C GLN A 25 -21.30 -8.95 28.39
N ALA A 26 -21.26 -8.52 27.13
CA ALA A 26 -20.73 -7.20 26.78
C ALA A 26 -21.61 -6.09 27.37
N THR A 27 -21.07 -4.91 27.55
CA THR A 27 -21.84 -3.72 27.98
C THR A 27 -22.93 -3.42 26.96
N GLY A 28 -22.60 -3.50 25.66
CA GLY A 28 -23.55 -3.46 24.57
C GLY A 28 -23.02 -4.26 23.38
N ALA A 29 -23.94 -4.78 22.55
CA ALA A 29 -23.58 -5.51 21.36
C ALA A 29 -24.64 -5.27 20.27
N CYS A 30 -24.16 -5.15 19.02
CA CYS A 30 -24.99 -4.96 17.85
C CYS A 30 -24.45 -5.77 16.68
N ILE A 31 -25.32 -6.41 15.92
CA ILE A 31 -25.02 -6.91 14.58
C ILE A 31 -25.46 -5.84 13.60
N VAL A 32 -24.61 -5.51 12.67
CA VAL A 32 -24.93 -4.64 11.53
C VAL A 32 -24.78 -5.43 10.23
N LYS A 33 -25.71 -5.21 9.30
CA LYS A 33 -25.68 -5.84 7.97
C LYS A 33 -25.85 -4.81 6.87
N CYS A 34 -25.21 -5.07 5.73
CA CYS A 34 -25.48 -4.43 4.44
C CYS A 34 -25.47 -5.51 3.36
N GLY A 35 -26.63 -5.78 2.75
CA GLY A 35 -26.79 -7.00 1.97
C GLY A 35 -26.54 -8.23 2.87
N ASP A 36 -25.71 -9.15 2.39
CA ASP A 36 -25.31 -10.34 3.17
C ASP A 36 -24.09 -10.09 4.07
N SER A 37 -23.32 -9.01 3.83
CA SER A 37 -22.20 -8.62 4.67
C SER A 37 -22.65 -8.34 6.10
N THR A 38 -22.02 -9.00 7.08
CA THR A 38 -22.45 -9.02 8.49
C THR A 38 -21.28 -8.83 9.44
N VAL A 39 -21.38 -7.86 10.35
CA VAL A 39 -20.36 -7.57 11.38
C VAL A 39 -21.01 -7.59 12.76
N LEU A 40 -20.36 -8.24 13.72
CA LEU A 40 -20.70 -8.17 15.13
C LEU A 40 -19.84 -7.11 15.81
N LEU A 41 -20.47 -6.12 16.42
CA LEU A 41 -19.83 -5.09 17.22
C LEU A 41 -20.12 -5.33 18.71
N THR A 42 -19.10 -5.34 19.54
CA THR A 42 -19.22 -5.42 20.99
C THR A 42 -18.50 -4.25 21.64
N ALA A 43 -19.11 -3.66 22.65
CA ALA A 43 -18.53 -2.63 23.48
C ALA A 43 -18.51 -3.08 24.94
N VAL A 44 -17.36 -2.96 25.57
CA VAL A 44 -17.18 -3.25 27.00
C VAL A 44 -16.58 -2.02 27.67
N VAL A 45 -17.18 -1.59 28.79
CA VAL A 45 -16.69 -0.48 29.60
C VAL A 45 -16.29 -1.00 30.97
N SER A 46 -15.08 -0.67 31.41
CA SER A 46 -14.60 -1.03 32.77
C SER A 46 -15.48 -0.42 33.86
N LYS A 47 -15.63 -1.15 34.97
CA LYS A 47 -16.37 -0.61 36.15
C LYS A 47 -15.57 0.47 36.84
N GLU A 48 -14.26 0.31 36.88
CA GLU A 48 -13.35 1.22 37.57
C GLU A 48 -12.77 2.23 36.61
N ARG A 49 -12.66 3.47 37.04
CA ARG A 49 -11.91 4.52 36.41
C ARG A 49 -10.42 4.19 36.47
N LYS A 50 -9.70 4.43 35.38
CA LYS A 50 -8.24 4.27 35.33
C LYS A 50 -7.53 5.58 35.65
N ASP A 51 -6.36 5.47 36.24
CA ASP A 51 -5.53 6.63 36.55
C ASP A 51 -4.58 6.94 35.37
N TYR A 52 -5.21 7.26 34.22
CA TYR A 52 -4.51 7.71 33.01
C TYR A 52 -4.78 9.20 32.76
N ASP A 53 -3.85 9.88 32.12
CA ASP A 53 -4.01 11.28 31.67
C ASP A 53 -4.72 11.41 30.34
N PHE A 54 -5.10 10.27 29.70
CA PHE A 54 -5.80 10.18 28.43
C PHE A 54 -7.02 9.26 28.53
N PHE A 55 -7.90 9.34 27.52
CA PHE A 55 -9.05 8.43 27.40
C PHE A 55 -8.61 7.05 26.88
N PRO A 56 -8.73 5.96 27.68
CA PRO A 56 -8.27 4.63 27.31
C PRO A 56 -9.32 3.90 26.44
N LEU A 57 -9.45 4.30 25.18
CA LEU A 57 -10.26 3.63 24.17
C LEU A 57 -9.38 2.70 23.33
N THR A 58 -9.78 1.44 23.25
CA THR A 58 -9.19 0.44 22.35
C THR A 58 -10.25 -0.04 21.36
N VAL A 59 -9.95 0.01 20.08
CA VAL A 59 -10.81 -0.51 19.01
C VAL A 59 -10.04 -1.54 18.20
N ASP A 60 -10.62 -2.72 18.03
CA ASP A 60 -10.05 -3.79 17.22
C ASP A 60 -11.07 -4.22 16.15
N PHE A 61 -10.59 -4.34 14.91
CA PHE A 61 -11.32 -4.98 13.82
C PHE A 61 -10.69 -6.34 13.55
N ILE A 62 -11.50 -7.39 13.58
CA ILE A 62 -11.05 -8.77 13.41
C ILE A 62 -11.59 -9.31 12.10
N GLU A 63 -10.71 -9.44 11.11
CA GLU A 63 -10.98 -10.17 9.88
C GLU A 63 -10.99 -11.66 10.19
N LYS A 64 -12.04 -12.34 9.73
CA LYS A 64 -12.19 -13.78 9.82
C LYS A 64 -12.26 -14.37 8.41
N MET A 65 -11.29 -15.21 8.06
CA MET A 65 -11.25 -15.81 6.71
C MET A 65 -12.45 -16.71 6.41
N TYR A 66 -13.11 -17.24 7.45
CA TYR A 66 -14.38 -17.96 7.27
C TYR A 66 -15.51 -17.05 6.75
N ALA A 67 -15.40 -15.71 6.94
CA ALA A 67 -16.39 -14.76 6.43
C ALA A 67 -16.48 -14.76 4.89
N VAL A 68 -15.42 -15.19 4.23
CA VAL A 68 -15.33 -15.38 2.77
C VAL A 68 -15.13 -16.86 2.38
N GLY A 69 -15.45 -17.80 3.29
CA GLY A 69 -15.36 -19.24 3.05
C GLY A 69 -13.94 -19.78 2.86
N ARG A 70 -12.89 -19.06 3.32
CA ARG A 70 -11.49 -19.45 3.16
C ARG A 70 -10.84 -19.90 4.46
N VAL A 71 -9.86 -20.81 4.36
CA VAL A 71 -8.93 -21.15 5.42
C VAL A 71 -7.73 -20.19 5.34
N PRO A 72 -7.27 -19.60 6.47
CA PRO A 72 -6.11 -18.69 6.44
C PRO A 72 -4.90 -19.28 5.73
N GLY A 73 -4.24 -18.49 4.86
CA GLY A 73 -3.13 -18.94 4.01
C GLY A 73 -1.86 -19.31 4.79
N GLY A 74 -1.63 -18.69 5.96
CA GLY A 74 -0.45 -18.90 6.78
C GLY A 74 -0.28 -20.34 7.30
N TYR A 75 0.95 -20.69 7.74
CA TYR A 75 1.30 -22.04 8.22
C TYR A 75 0.38 -22.55 9.36
N LEU A 76 0.05 -21.69 10.32
CA LEU A 76 -0.79 -22.04 11.47
C LEU A 76 -2.27 -22.25 11.12
N LYS A 77 -2.68 -21.88 9.89
CA LYS A 77 -4.09 -21.91 9.46
C LYS A 77 -5.04 -21.18 10.42
N ARG A 78 -4.53 -20.10 10.99
CA ARG A 78 -5.21 -19.22 11.93
C ARG A 78 -4.82 -17.77 11.65
N GLU A 79 -5.75 -16.84 11.81
CA GLU A 79 -5.50 -15.41 11.78
C GLU A 79 -4.55 -15.05 12.94
N ALA A 80 -3.48 -14.32 12.63
CA ALA A 80 -2.44 -14.00 13.61
C ALA A 80 -2.48 -12.50 13.97
N ARG A 81 -1.70 -11.68 13.26
CA ARG A 81 -1.69 -10.23 13.46
C ARG A 81 -2.77 -9.59 12.60
N PRO A 82 -3.38 -8.47 13.05
CA PRO A 82 -4.26 -7.69 12.19
C PRO A 82 -3.56 -7.34 10.88
N SER A 83 -4.29 -7.44 9.78
CA SER A 83 -3.84 -6.94 8.48
C SER A 83 -3.72 -5.41 8.51
N GLU A 84 -3.08 -4.83 7.49
CA GLU A 84 -3.08 -3.39 7.28
C GLU A 84 -4.52 -2.86 7.20
N LYS A 85 -5.38 -3.49 6.40
CA LYS A 85 -6.79 -3.13 6.27
C LYS A 85 -7.55 -3.24 7.59
N ALA A 86 -7.38 -4.32 8.35
CA ALA A 86 -8.00 -4.44 9.68
C ALA A 86 -7.58 -3.31 10.62
N THR A 87 -6.31 -2.92 10.58
CA THR A 87 -5.79 -1.80 11.38
C THR A 87 -6.39 -0.46 10.92
N LEU A 88 -6.53 -0.23 9.63
CA LEU A 88 -7.15 0.99 9.08
C LEU A 88 -8.64 1.05 9.40
N THR A 89 -9.37 -0.07 9.28
CA THR A 89 -10.78 -0.15 9.69
C THR A 89 -10.96 0.10 11.19
N ALA A 90 -10.08 -0.44 12.04
CA ALA A 90 -10.12 -0.13 13.48
C ALA A 90 -9.90 1.37 13.74
N ARG A 91 -9.03 2.04 12.97
CA ARG A 91 -8.82 3.50 13.04
C ARG A 91 -10.03 4.27 12.55
N MET A 92 -10.68 3.81 11.46
CA MET A 92 -11.93 4.39 10.96
C MET A 92 -13.05 4.37 12.02
N ILE A 93 -13.12 3.32 12.85
CA ILE A 93 -14.07 3.22 13.94
C ILE A 93 -13.66 4.12 15.12
N ASP A 94 -12.39 4.10 15.52
CA ASP A 94 -11.86 4.85 16.68
C ASP A 94 -12.02 6.38 16.52
N ARG A 95 -11.65 6.92 15.35
CA ARG A 95 -11.51 8.36 15.13
C ARG A 95 -12.81 9.14 15.28
N PRO A 96 -13.97 8.74 14.72
CA PRO A 96 -15.23 9.45 14.95
C PRO A 96 -15.80 9.21 16.35
N LEU A 97 -15.51 8.07 16.97
CA LEU A 97 -16.04 7.73 18.30
C LEU A 97 -15.27 8.42 19.43
N ARG A 98 -13.95 8.52 19.33
CA ARG A 98 -13.11 9.06 20.41
C ARG A 98 -13.50 10.47 20.86
N PRO A 99 -13.72 11.46 19.98
CA PRO A 99 -14.12 12.80 20.38
C PRO A 99 -15.56 12.91 20.87
N SER A 100 -16.40 11.88 20.70
CA SER A 100 -17.80 11.88 21.16
C SER A 100 -17.97 11.51 22.64
N PHE A 101 -16.91 11.04 23.29
CA PHE A 101 -16.95 10.78 24.73
C PHE A 101 -16.74 12.06 25.54
N PRO A 102 -17.33 12.17 26.74
CA PRO A 102 -17.16 13.35 27.58
C PRO A 102 -15.69 13.64 27.89
N GLU A 103 -15.30 14.91 27.85
CA GLU A 103 -13.95 15.30 28.23
C GLU A 103 -13.69 14.85 29.69
N GLY A 104 -12.53 14.26 29.95
CA GLY A 104 -12.22 13.71 31.29
C GLY A 104 -12.76 12.29 31.53
N PHE A 105 -13.50 11.66 30.63
CA PHE A 105 -13.89 10.26 30.74
C PHE A 105 -12.67 9.35 30.77
N ARG A 106 -12.53 8.50 31.82
CA ARG A 106 -11.31 7.68 32.06
C ARG A 106 -11.58 6.20 32.32
N ASN A 107 -12.84 5.76 32.22
CA ASN A 107 -13.12 4.32 32.21
C ASN A 107 -12.56 3.72 30.90
N GLU A 108 -11.93 2.56 31.00
CA GLU A 108 -11.43 1.85 29.83
C GLU A 108 -12.61 1.36 28.98
N VAL A 109 -12.56 1.65 27.69
CA VAL A 109 -13.54 1.20 26.69
C VAL A 109 -12.84 0.34 25.66
N GLN A 110 -13.38 -0.86 25.44
CA GLN A 110 -12.94 -1.73 24.37
C GLN A 110 -14.10 -1.99 23.40
N ILE A 111 -13.85 -1.71 22.11
CA ILE A 111 -14.77 -2.01 21.02
C ILE A 111 -14.11 -3.06 20.16
N VAL A 112 -14.82 -4.16 19.89
CA VAL A 112 -14.37 -5.21 18.99
C VAL A 112 -15.39 -5.40 17.89
N ALA A 113 -14.97 -5.19 16.64
CA ALA A 113 -15.72 -5.48 15.45
C ALA A 113 -15.23 -6.81 14.87
N THR A 114 -16.11 -7.77 14.66
CA THR A 114 -15.79 -9.08 14.10
C THR A 114 -16.56 -9.28 12.80
N SER A 115 -15.88 -9.42 11.68
CA SER A 115 -16.47 -9.77 10.39
C SER A 115 -16.97 -11.21 10.44
N LEU A 116 -18.30 -11.42 10.36
CA LEU A 116 -18.93 -12.73 10.38
C LEU A 116 -19.20 -13.26 8.96
N VAL A 117 -19.60 -12.36 8.05
CA VAL A 117 -19.79 -12.63 6.61
C VAL A 117 -19.32 -11.42 5.82
N ALA A 118 -18.63 -11.64 4.70
CA ALA A 118 -18.32 -10.64 3.70
C ALA A 118 -18.76 -11.15 2.33
N ASP A 119 -19.75 -10.49 1.74
CA ASP A 119 -20.44 -10.93 0.50
C ASP A 119 -19.65 -10.62 -0.78
N GLN A 120 -18.47 -10.00 -0.66
CA GLN A 120 -17.61 -9.58 -1.78
C GLN A 120 -18.26 -8.50 -2.68
N VAL A 121 -19.36 -7.91 -2.24
CA VAL A 121 -20.08 -6.83 -2.93
C VAL A 121 -20.06 -5.57 -2.08
N ASN A 122 -20.44 -5.69 -0.79
CA ASN A 122 -20.59 -4.57 0.12
C ASN A 122 -19.45 -4.56 1.15
N ALA A 123 -18.74 -3.42 1.27
CA ALA A 123 -17.69 -3.26 2.25
C ALA A 123 -18.24 -3.33 3.69
N VAL A 124 -17.46 -3.94 4.60
CA VAL A 124 -17.82 -4.12 6.02
C VAL A 124 -17.29 -3.02 6.92
N ASP A 125 -16.43 -2.15 6.41
CA ASP A 125 -15.70 -1.15 7.18
C ASP A 125 -16.60 0.01 7.65
N THR A 126 -17.27 0.72 6.73
CA THR A 126 -18.12 1.88 7.05
C THR A 126 -19.30 1.52 7.94
N ILE A 127 -19.97 0.38 7.68
CA ILE A 127 -21.10 -0.08 8.51
C ILE A 127 -20.66 -0.43 9.94
N SER A 128 -19.40 -0.77 10.15
CA SER A 128 -18.86 -1.08 11.48
C SER A 128 -18.90 0.12 12.43
N VAL A 129 -18.78 1.35 11.93
CA VAL A 129 -18.93 2.57 12.76
C VAL A 129 -20.37 2.71 13.26
N MET A 130 -21.35 2.52 12.39
CA MET A 130 -22.77 2.54 12.74
C MET A 130 -23.10 1.45 13.78
N GLY A 131 -22.59 0.24 13.57
CA GLY A 131 -22.77 -0.87 14.51
C GLY A 131 -22.11 -0.61 15.88
N ALA A 132 -20.92 0.02 15.90
CA ALA A 132 -20.24 0.39 17.16
C ALA A 132 -21.01 1.48 17.92
N SER A 133 -21.49 2.50 17.19
CA SER A 133 -22.38 3.53 17.75
C SER A 133 -23.66 2.93 18.35
N ALA A 134 -24.32 2.02 17.63
CA ALA A 134 -25.52 1.33 18.12
C ALA A 134 -25.21 0.45 19.36
N ALA A 135 -24.07 -0.27 19.37
CA ALA A 135 -23.65 -1.07 20.52
C ALA A 135 -23.41 -0.22 21.78
N LEU A 136 -22.73 0.94 21.62
CA LEU A 136 -22.53 1.89 22.72
C LEU A 136 -23.86 2.43 23.25
N ALA A 137 -24.79 2.79 22.35
CA ALA A 137 -26.09 3.34 22.68
C ALA A 137 -26.93 2.36 23.49
N VAL A 138 -27.14 1.10 23.00
CA VAL A 138 -27.92 0.09 23.71
C VAL A 138 -27.29 -0.35 25.03
N GLY A 139 -25.96 -0.17 25.17
CA GLY A 139 -25.21 -0.40 26.39
C GLY A 139 -25.28 0.73 27.41
N GLY A 140 -25.93 1.85 27.08
CA GLY A 140 -26.03 3.03 27.94
C GLY A 140 -24.69 3.70 28.21
N VAL A 141 -23.72 3.57 27.30
CA VAL A 141 -22.40 4.19 27.43
C VAL A 141 -22.52 5.70 27.19
N PRO A 142 -21.88 6.55 28.03
CA PRO A 142 -21.94 7.99 27.85
C PRO A 142 -21.08 8.43 26.65
N PHE A 143 -21.73 8.75 25.55
CA PHE A 143 -21.12 9.34 24.36
C PHE A 143 -22.16 10.20 23.60
N GLU A 144 -21.68 11.11 22.80
CA GLU A 144 -22.52 11.98 21.95
C GLU A 144 -22.77 11.31 20.60
N GLY A 145 -23.80 10.48 20.54
CA GLY A 145 -24.22 9.77 19.34
C GLY A 145 -25.69 10.05 18.99
N PRO A 146 -26.21 9.43 17.89
CA PRO A 146 -25.56 8.40 17.09
C PRO A 146 -24.52 8.94 16.10
N LEU A 147 -23.58 8.05 15.75
CA LEU A 147 -22.53 8.30 14.76
C LEU A 147 -22.61 7.30 13.61
N ALA A 148 -22.28 7.73 12.42
CA ALA A 148 -22.18 6.86 11.27
C ALA A 148 -20.93 7.18 10.44
N CYS A 149 -20.54 6.25 9.58
CA CYS A 149 -19.56 6.47 8.54
C CYS A 149 -20.16 6.04 7.21
N VAL A 150 -19.87 6.81 6.18
CA VAL A 150 -20.23 6.51 4.80
C VAL A 150 -19.02 6.61 3.90
N ARG A 151 -19.04 5.84 2.80
CA ARG A 151 -18.11 5.95 1.70
C ARG A 151 -18.81 6.66 0.56
N ILE A 152 -18.19 7.69 0.01
CA ILE A 152 -18.66 8.39 -1.17
C ILE A 152 -17.74 8.06 -2.33
N GLY A 153 -18.30 7.41 -3.35
CA GLY A 153 -17.70 7.26 -4.66
C GLY A 153 -18.19 8.37 -5.60
N ARG A 154 -17.42 8.65 -6.65
CA ARG A 154 -17.85 9.50 -7.76
C ARG A 154 -17.61 8.76 -9.06
N ASN A 155 -18.66 8.50 -9.81
CA ASN A 155 -18.54 7.86 -11.12
C ASN A 155 -17.69 8.75 -12.05
N ALA A 156 -16.59 8.21 -12.55
CA ALA A 156 -15.60 8.96 -13.34
C ALA A 156 -16.18 9.51 -14.66
N ASP A 157 -17.16 8.82 -15.26
CA ASP A 157 -17.76 9.20 -16.53
C ASP A 157 -18.88 10.22 -16.38
N THR A 158 -19.74 10.08 -15.36
CA THR A 158 -20.96 10.90 -15.17
C THR A 158 -20.77 12.00 -14.14
N GLY A 159 -19.82 11.88 -13.23
CA GLY A 159 -19.62 12.77 -12.09
C GLY A 159 -20.66 12.60 -10.97
N GLU A 160 -21.50 11.56 -11.03
CA GLU A 160 -22.54 11.28 -10.03
C GLU A 160 -21.94 10.71 -8.75
N PHE A 161 -22.40 11.19 -7.58
CA PHE A 161 -21.96 10.66 -6.29
C PHE A 161 -22.77 9.43 -5.89
N LEU A 162 -22.07 8.43 -5.33
CA LEU A 162 -22.62 7.17 -4.85
C LEU A 162 -22.35 7.04 -3.35
N VAL A 163 -23.34 6.60 -2.57
CA VAL A 163 -23.19 6.30 -1.14
C VAL A 163 -22.92 4.82 -0.95
N ASN A 164 -21.85 4.50 -0.24
CA ASN A 164 -21.38 3.14 0.03
C ASN A 164 -21.31 2.28 -1.25
N PRO A 165 -20.59 2.73 -2.30
CA PRO A 165 -20.50 1.99 -3.56
C PRO A 165 -20.03 0.55 -3.34
N THR A 166 -20.49 -0.37 -4.18
CA THR A 166 -19.97 -1.74 -4.26
C THR A 166 -18.51 -1.75 -4.69
N TYR A 167 -17.82 -2.87 -4.54
CA TYR A 167 -16.44 -2.98 -5.03
C TYR A 167 -16.34 -2.72 -6.54
N GLU A 168 -17.30 -3.24 -7.33
CA GLU A 168 -17.36 -2.98 -8.78
C GLU A 168 -17.58 -1.49 -9.11
N GLU A 169 -18.48 -0.80 -8.40
CA GLU A 169 -18.71 0.63 -8.58
C GLU A 169 -17.49 1.47 -8.16
N ARG A 170 -16.70 0.99 -7.18
CA ARG A 170 -15.44 1.65 -6.76
C ARG A 170 -14.36 1.58 -7.84
N ASP A 171 -14.28 0.48 -8.60
CA ASP A 171 -13.33 0.34 -9.70
C ASP A 171 -13.58 1.36 -10.83
N HIS A 172 -14.81 1.90 -10.91
CA HIS A 172 -15.20 2.94 -11.86
C HIS A 172 -15.30 4.35 -11.24
N SER A 173 -14.84 4.50 -10.01
CA SER A 173 -14.86 5.78 -9.29
C SER A 173 -13.51 6.48 -9.30
N ASP A 174 -13.51 7.79 -9.55
CA ASP A 174 -12.34 8.66 -9.41
C ASP A 174 -12.19 9.26 -8.00
N LEU A 175 -13.09 8.88 -7.07
CA LEU A 175 -13.11 9.28 -5.67
C LEU A 175 -13.44 8.08 -4.78
N ASP A 176 -12.66 7.91 -3.73
CA ASP A 176 -12.91 7.01 -2.60
C ASP A 176 -12.80 7.83 -1.31
N LEU A 177 -13.94 8.39 -0.85
CA LEU A 177 -14.02 9.30 0.29
C LEU A 177 -14.78 8.66 1.44
N GLU A 178 -14.10 8.40 2.54
CA GLU A 178 -14.65 7.91 3.80
C GLU A 178 -14.94 9.08 4.74
N LEU A 179 -16.17 9.24 5.17
CA LEU A 179 -16.64 10.30 6.07
C LEU A 179 -17.29 9.70 7.30
N GLY A 180 -16.83 10.08 8.49
CA GLY A 180 -17.43 9.69 9.75
C GLY A 180 -17.83 10.88 10.61
N GLY A 181 -18.97 10.80 11.29
CA GLY A 181 -19.45 11.89 12.14
C GLY A 181 -20.86 11.68 12.67
N SER A 182 -21.45 12.78 13.15
CA SER A 182 -22.83 12.86 13.62
C SER A 182 -23.75 13.42 12.52
N SER A 183 -25.04 13.55 12.84
CA SER A 183 -26.00 14.20 11.93
C SER A 183 -25.69 15.68 11.63
N THR A 184 -24.79 16.32 12.36
CA THR A 184 -24.53 17.76 12.27
C THR A 184 -23.10 18.12 11.93
N PHE A 185 -22.12 17.22 12.10
CA PHE A 185 -20.71 17.51 11.81
C PHE A 185 -19.91 16.28 11.41
N ILE A 186 -18.91 16.49 10.56
CA ILE A 186 -17.91 15.51 10.17
C ILE A 186 -16.77 15.58 11.21
N SER A 187 -16.49 14.45 11.87
CA SER A 187 -15.38 14.34 12.84
C SER A 187 -14.13 13.71 12.22
N MET A 188 -14.29 12.89 11.18
CA MET A 188 -13.16 12.30 10.47
C MET A 188 -13.43 12.21 8.97
N LEU A 189 -12.35 12.28 8.19
CA LEU A 189 -12.34 12.09 6.75
C LEU A 189 -11.06 11.36 6.35
N GLU A 190 -11.19 10.43 5.41
CA GLU A 190 -10.08 9.88 4.62
C GLU A 190 -10.49 9.81 3.14
N ALA A 191 -9.61 10.23 2.24
CA ALA A 191 -9.89 10.19 0.81
C ALA A 191 -8.69 9.73 0.00
N GLY A 192 -8.97 8.96 -1.05
CA GLY A 192 -8.15 8.78 -2.23
C GLY A 192 -8.90 9.31 -3.45
N ALA A 193 -8.21 9.92 -4.40
CA ALA A 193 -8.86 10.51 -5.57
C ALA A 193 -7.93 10.60 -6.79
N ASP A 194 -8.48 10.53 -7.97
CA ASP A 194 -7.78 10.67 -9.25
C ASP A 194 -7.73 12.13 -9.70
N GLU A 195 -7.01 12.97 -8.91
CA GLU A 195 -6.79 14.38 -9.21
C GLU A 195 -8.08 15.20 -9.34
N ILE A 196 -9.05 14.98 -8.45
CA ILE A 196 -10.32 15.75 -8.46
C ILE A 196 -10.11 17.18 -7.94
N SER A 197 -11.02 18.07 -8.33
CA SER A 197 -10.98 19.47 -7.90
C SER A 197 -11.35 19.66 -6.43
N GLU A 198 -10.90 20.77 -5.82
CA GLU A 198 -11.28 21.19 -4.49
C GLU A 198 -12.80 21.39 -4.36
N GLU A 199 -13.46 21.88 -5.43
CA GLU A 199 -14.91 22.10 -5.45
C GLU A 199 -15.70 20.78 -5.48
N ASP A 200 -15.25 19.78 -6.27
CA ASP A 200 -15.87 18.47 -6.29
C ASP A 200 -15.70 17.76 -4.95
N MET A 201 -14.54 17.92 -4.30
CA MET A 201 -14.30 17.37 -2.97
C MET A 201 -15.24 17.99 -1.93
N LEU A 202 -15.43 19.31 -1.94
CA LEU A 202 -16.39 20.00 -1.05
C LEU A 202 -17.83 19.54 -1.30
N SER A 203 -18.20 19.32 -2.56
CA SER A 203 -19.52 18.81 -2.93
C SER A 203 -19.72 17.38 -2.43
N ALA A 204 -18.70 16.52 -2.57
CA ALA A 204 -18.72 15.15 -2.04
C ALA A 204 -18.84 15.11 -0.51
N MET A 205 -18.12 16.01 0.19
CA MET A 205 -18.21 16.12 1.65
C MET A 205 -19.61 16.56 2.10
N ALA A 206 -20.23 17.54 1.44
CA ALA A 206 -21.60 17.97 1.75
C ALA A 206 -22.61 16.84 1.52
N PHE A 207 -22.52 16.14 0.38
CA PHE A 207 -23.36 14.99 0.07
C PHE A 207 -23.20 13.86 1.10
N GLY A 208 -21.97 13.57 1.51
CA GLY A 208 -21.66 12.58 2.53
C GLY A 208 -22.20 12.96 3.92
N GLN A 209 -22.20 14.24 4.31
CA GLN A 209 -22.79 14.72 5.55
C GLN A 209 -24.31 14.49 5.58
N GLU A 210 -25.01 14.72 4.47
CA GLU A 210 -26.44 14.40 4.34
C GLU A 210 -26.68 12.89 4.50
N ALA A 211 -25.84 12.07 3.89
CA ALA A 211 -25.92 10.61 4.04
C ALA A 211 -25.67 10.16 5.48
N ILE A 212 -24.66 10.68 6.17
CA ILE A 212 -24.42 10.41 7.60
C ILE A 212 -25.66 10.74 8.44
N ALA A 213 -26.28 11.91 8.20
CA ALA A 213 -27.48 12.33 8.91
C ALA A 213 -28.62 11.32 8.73
N ALA A 214 -28.84 10.80 7.52
CA ALA A 214 -29.86 9.78 7.24
C ALA A 214 -29.58 8.48 8.02
N PHE A 215 -28.35 7.98 8.05
CA PHE A 215 -27.99 6.80 8.84
C PHE A 215 -28.10 7.04 10.36
N CYS A 216 -27.85 8.23 10.83
CA CYS A 216 -28.07 8.60 12.24
C CYS A 216 -29.54 8.57 12.62
N GLU A 217 -30.46 9.01 11.71
CA GLU A 217 -31.89 8.93 11.96
C GLU A 217 -32.40 7.49 12.04
N GLU A 218 -31.89 6.57 11.22
CA GLU A 218 -32.25 5.15 11.34
C GLU A 218 -31.74 4.53 12.65
N GLN A 219 -30.57 4.92 13.12
CA GLN A 219 -30.10 4.48 14.45
C GLN A 219 -30.99 5.02 15.59
N LYS A 220 -31.50 6.26 15.52
CA LYS A 220 -32.46 6.77 16.51
C LYS A 220 -33.73 5.93 16.55
N LYS A 221 -34.25 5.54 15.39
CA LYS A 221 -35.43 4.65 15.31
C LYS A 221 -35.14 3.26 15.90
N PHE A 222 -33.96 2.71 15.66
CA PHE A 222 -33.51 1.45 16.27
C PHE A 222 -33.43 1.55 17.81
N ILE A 223 -32.85 2.62 18.32
CA ILE A 223 -32.74 2.87 19.76
C ILE A 223 -34.12 3.02 20.40
N ALA A 224 -35.04 3.78 19.80
CA ALA A 224 -36.41 3.91 20.27
C ALA A 224 -37.13 2.54 20.33
N LYS A 225 -36.99 1.74 19.27
CA LYS A 225 -37.55 0.37 19.23
C LYS A 225 -36.92 -0.55 20.30
N TRP A 226 -35.61 -0.36 20.58
CA TRP A 226 -34.94 -1.09 21.66
C TRP A 226 -35.54 -0.74 23.02
N GLU A 227 -35.78 0.55 23.31
CA GLU A 227 -36.37 1.00 24.55
C GLU A 227 -37.82 0.59 24.73
N GLU A 228 -38.61 0.55 23.64
CA GLU A 228 -39.98 0.02 23.64
C GLU A 228 -40.03 -1.44 24.09
N VAL A 229 -39.10 -2.28 23.62
CA VAL A 229 -39.08 -3.71 23.89
C VAL A 229 -38.37 -4.08 25.21
N ASN A 230 -37.28 -3.40 25.57
CA ASN A 230 -36.42 -3.74 26.70
C ASN A 230 -36.48 -2.76 27.84
N GLY A 231 -37.28 -1.68 27.76
CA GLY A 231 -37.34 -0.58 28.69
C GLY A 231 -36.29 0.51 28.44
N PRO A 232 -36.42 1.64 29.15
CA PRO A 232 -35.52 2.79 28.95
C PRO A 232 -34.05 2.42 29.15
N ILE A 233 -33.18 2.96 28.34
CA ILE A 233 -31.72 2.79 28.45
C ILE A 233 -31.24 3.57 29.65
N VAL A 234 -30.67 2.89 30.65
CA VAL A 234 -30.05 3.51 31.83
C VAL A 234 -28.61 3.90 31.45
N LYS A 235 -28.35 5.20 31.36
CA LYS A 235 -27.00 5.70 31.13
C LYS A 235 -26.09 5.34 32.30
N ARG A 236 -24.87 4.91 31.98
CA ARG A 236 -23.86 4.59 33.01
C ARG A 236 -23.37 5.85 33.68
N GLU A 237 -23.29 5.78 34.98
CA GLU A 237 -22.63 6.81 35.77
C GLU A 237 -21.12 6.78 35.54
N TYR A 238 -20.50 7.95 35.53
CA TYR A 238 -19.05 8.14 35.43
C TYR A 238 -18.63 9.34 36.26
N ILE A 239 -17.37 9.34 36.65
CA ILE A 239 -16.80 10.39 37.49
C ILE A 239 -15.89 11.26 36.63
N LEU A 240 -16.16 12.55 36.61
CA LEU A 240 -15.26 13.57 36.08
C LEU A 240 -14.47 14.22 37.23
N ASP A 241 -13.30 14.73 36.89
CA ASP A 241 -12.57 15.59 37.85
C ASP A 241 -13.28 16.94 37.92
N GLU A 242 -13.67 17.36 39.11
CA GLU A 242 -14.21 18.70 39.29
C GLU A 242 -13.08 19.72 39.32
N PRO A 243 -13.18 20.82 38.55
CA PRO A 243 -12.18 21.88 38.60
C PRO A 243 -12.17 22.53 40.01
N ILE A 244 -10.97 22.72 40.54
CA ILE A 244 -10.78 23.40 41.83
C ILE A 244 -10.38 24.84 41.54
N ALA A 245 -11.29 25.79 41.79
CA ALA A 245 -11.11 27.21 41.45
C ALA A 245 -9.80 27.78 41.99
N GLU A 246 -9.44 27.45 43.24
CA GLU A 246 -8.20 27.89 43.86
C GLU A 246 -6.95 27.42 43.07
N VAL A 247 -6.95 26.18 42.62
CA VAL A 247 -5.83 25.64 41.84
C VAL A 247 -5.78 26.31 40.45
N HIS A 248 -6.94 26.48 39.82
CA HIS A 248 -7.06 27.17 38.54
C HIS A 248 -6.51 28.60 38.62
N ASP A 249 -7.01 29.41 39.56
CA ASP A 249 -6.60 30.83 39.68
C ASP A 249 -5.11 30.97 39.93
N ARG A 250 -4.53 30.12 40.80
CA ARG A 250 -3.09 30.12 41.11
C ARG A 250 -2.23 29.76 39.86
N ILE A 251 -2.67 28.81 39.07
CA ILE A 251 -1.95 28.38 37.86
C ILE A 251 -2.12 29.39 36.73
N PHE A 252 -3.33 29.90 36.48
CA PHE A 252 -3.59 30.85 35.39
C PHE A 252 -3.02 32.25 35.66
N ALA A 253 -2.62 32.57 36.92
CA ALA A 253 -1.80 33.76 37.18
C ALA A 253 -0.44 33.79 36.44
N TYR A 254 0.02 32.65 35.96
CA TYR A 254 1.27 32.52 35.18
C TYR A 254 1.07 32.59 33.67
N TYR A 255 -0.09 33.08 33.19
CA TYR A 255 -0.41 33.14 31.74
C TYR A 255 0.64 33.88 30.92
N ASP A 256 1.12 35.04 31.37
CA ASP A 256 2.10 35.84 30.62
C ASP A 256 3.45 35.12 30.51
N GLN A 257 3.89 34.44 31.60
CA GLN A 257 5.11 33.65 31.62
C GLN A 257 4.99 32.44 30.71
N MET A 258 3.85 31.75 30.67
CA MET A 258 3.60 30.64 29.77
C MET A 258 3.60 31.09 28.31
N SER A 259 2.94 32.21 28.02
CA SER A 259 2.97 32.80 26.68
C SER A 259 4.38 33.14 26.22
N ALA A 260 5.23 33.64 27.13
CA ALA A 260 6.63 33.94 26.84
C ALA A 260 7.48 32.64 26.64
N ALA A 261 7.25 31.61 27.45
CA ALA A 261 7.96 30.33 27.35
C ALA A 261 7.65 29.58 26.03
N LEU A 262 6.42 29.75 25.53
CA LEU A 262 5.97 29.14 24.26
C LEU A 262 6.60 29.77 23.02
N LYS A 263 7.09 31.01 23.10
CA LYS A 263 7.71 31.74 21.96
C LYS A 263 9.16 31.31 21.75
N ASP A 264 9.34 30.14 21.12
CA ASP A 264 10.66 29.65 20.71
C ASP A 264 10.53 28.79 19.47
N ALA A 265 11.31 29.10 18.45
CA ALA A 265 11.31 28.34 17.18
C ALA A 265 11.90 26.94 17.33
N ASP A 266 12.85 26.75 18.26
CA ASP A 266 13.44 25.46 18.55
C ASP A 266 12.54 24.62 19.48
N LYS A 267 12.14 23.43 19.01
CA LYS A 267 11.25 22.53 19.73
C LYS A 267 11.79 22.13 21.11
N GLN A 268 13.06 21.73 21.18
CA GLN A 268 13.65 21.21 22.41
C GLN A 268 13.80 22.34 23.46
N SER A 269 14.29 23.50 23.01
CA SER A 269 14.38 24.70 23.87
C SER A 269 13.02 25.12 24.40
N ARG A 270 11.99 25.16 23.56
CA ARG A 270 10.62 25.48 23.97
C ARG A 270 10.08 24.49 24.99
N MET A 271 10.22 23.19 24.73
CA MET A 271 9.76 22.14 25.66
C MET A 271 10.46 22.28 27.02
N GLN A 272 11.74 22.57 27.05
CA GLN A 272 12.47 22.77 28.30
C GLN A 272 11.97 23.99 29.08
N LYS A 273 11.79 25.15 28.41
CA LYS A 273 11.26 26.37 29.06
C LYS A 273 9.88 26.16 29.66
N VAL A 274 8.99 25.46 28.91
CA VAL A 274 7.64 25.13 29.41
C VAL A 274 7.71 24.17 30.57
N ALA A 275 8.55 23.15 30.52
CA ALA A 275 8.73 22.19 31.61
C ALA A 275 9.27 22.88 32.88
N ASP A 276 10.32 23.69 32.74
CA ASP A 276 10.90 24.46 33.87
C ASP A 276 9.86 25.37 34.52
N LEU A 277 9.04 26.07 33.72
CA LEU A 277 7.97 26.92 34.25
C LEU A 277 6.87 26.08 34.94
N MET A 278 6.48 24.95 34.37
CA MET A 278 5.50 24.06 35.01
C MET A 278 6.00 23.55 36.34
N ASP A 279 7.28 23.25 36.48
CA ASP A 279 7.89 22.82 37.75
C ASP A 279 7.98 23.99 38.77
N GLU A 280 8.29 25.21 38.28
CA GLU A 280 8.24 26.41 39.12
C GLU A 280 6.81 26.65 39.69
N ILE A 281 5.78 26.52 38.86
CA ILE A 281 4.39 26.66 39.26
C ILE A 281 4.00 25.57 40.26
N LYS A 282 4.36 24.31 40.05
CA LYS A 282 4.13 23.22 41.00
C LYS A 282 4.77 23.48 42.35
N ALA A 283 5.98 24.05 42.37
CA ALA A 283 6.69 24.38 43.60
C ALA A 283 5.99 25.48 44.46
N GLN A 284 5.00 26.19 43.91
CA GLN A 284 4.15 27.12 44.71
C GLN A 284 3.09 26.42 45.55
N PHE A 285 2.87 25.14 45.39
CA PHE A 285 1.98 24.30 46.17
C PHE A 285 2.79 23.58 47.27
N THR A 286 2.25 23.50 48.47
CA THR A 286 2.88 22.74 49.56
C THR A 286 2.91 21.24 49.21
N GLU A 287 3.74 20.46 49.90
CA GLU A 287 3.79 19.00 49.71
C GLU A 287 2.42 18.33 49.91
N GLU A 288 1.65 18.79 50.93
CA GLU A 288 0.30 18.31 51.22
C GLU A 288 -0.68 18.65 50.06
N GLU A 289 -0.62 19.89 49.54
CA GLU A 289 -1.43 20.32 48.40
C GLU A 289 -1.06 19.57 47.11
N GLN A 290 0.23 19.33 46.87
CA GLN A 290 0.68 18.55 45.71
C GLN A 290 0.21 17.09 45.78
N GLU A 291 0.20 16.48 46.94
CA GLU A 291 -0.33 15.13 47.14
C GLU A 291 -1.86 15.11 46.92
N LEU A 292 -2.58 16.03 47.55
CA LEU A 292 -4.04 16.14 47.51
C LEU A 292 -4.55 16.48 46.09
N TRP A 293 -3.89 17.43 45.41
CA TRP A 293 -4.34 18.00 44.14
C TRP A 293 -3.45 17.62 42.94
N SER A 294 -2.59 16.60 43.06
CA SER A 294 -1.60 16.23 42.04
C SER A 294 -2.17 16.16 40.62
N ARG A 295 -3.34 15.56 40.49
CA ARG A 295 -4.03 15.40 39.22
C ARG A 295 -4.64 16.71 38.71
N THR A 296 -5.32 17.48 39.59
CA THR A 296 -5.88 18.77 39.18
C THR A 296 -4.80 19.74 38.75
N ILE A 297 -3.67 19.80 39.49
CA ILE A 297 -2.51 20.61 39.11
C ILE A 297 -1.99 20.20 37.72
N ALA A 298 -1.85 18.89 37.41
CA ALA A 298 -1.37 18.42 36.12
C ALA A 298 -2.34 18.76 34.97
N VAL A 299 -3.65 18.68 35.22
CA VAL A 299 -4.68 19.05 34.24
C VAL A 299 -4.68 20.55 33.96
N GLU A 300 -4.64 21.37 35.02
CA GLU A 300 -4.67 22.84 34.91
C GLU A 300 -3.39 23.40 34.26
N LEU A 301 -2.22 22.81 34.49
CA LEU A 301 -0.97 23.20 33.80
C LEU A 301 -1.07 22.95 32.32
N LYS A 302 -1.63 21.81 31.90
CA LYS A 302 -1.87 21.53 30.47
C LYS A 302 -2.93 22.46 29.86
N ALA A 303 -3.97 22.80 30.67
CA ALA A 303 -4.99 23.75 30.26
C ALA A 303 -4.41 25.16 30.06
N LEU A 304 -3.49 25.60 30.92
CA LEU A 304 -2.78 26.87 30.79
C LEU A 304 -1.93 26.90 29.51
N GLU A 305 -1.13 25.85 29.23
CA GLU A 305 -0.35 25.72 28.01
C GLU A 305 -1.24 25.81 26.77
N LYS A 306 -2.33 25.03 26.77
CA LYS A 306 -3.30 25.02 25.67
C LYS A 306 -3.91 26.40 25.45
N HIS A 307 -4.38 27.03 26.50
CA HIS A 307 -5.01 28.35 26.48
C HIS A 307 -4.03 29.43 25.96
N ALA A 308 -2.83 29.49 26.52
CA ALA A 308 -1.81 30.45 26.13
C ALA A 308 -1.45 30.35 24.65
N MET A 309 -1.24 29.15 24.13
CA MET A 309 -0.93 28.94 22.70
C MET A 309 -2.10 29.38 21.81
N ARG A 310 -3.33 29.00 22.16
CA ARG A 310 -4.52 29.29 21.34
C ARG A 310 -4.83 30.77 21.28
N ILE A 311 -4.81 31.45 22.43
CA ILE A 311 -4.98 32.92 22.52
C ILE A 311 -3.91 33.66 21.75
N MET A 312 -2.64 33.25 21.88
CA MET A 312 -1.53 33.87 21.14
C MET A 312 -1.81 33.82 19.63
N VAL A 313 -2.16 32.67 19.07
CA VAL A 313 -2.43 32.53 17.65
C VAL A 313 -3.63 33.36 17.22
N VAL A 314 -4.74 33.33 17.97
CA VAL A 314 -6.00 33.96 17.58
C VAL A 314 -5.98 35.47 17.75
N GLU A 315 -5.35 36.00 18.82
CA GLU A 315 -5.35 37.43 19.12
C GLU A 315 -4.17 38.19 18.49
N THR A 316 -2.99 37.57 18.40
CA THR A 316 -1.80 38.25 17.84
C THR A 316 -1.52 37.88 16.40
N GLY A 317 -2.06 36.75 15.90
CA GLY A 317 -1.73 36.18 14.59
C GLY A 317 -0.33 35.59 14.51
N GLU A 318 0.41 35.50 15.64
CA GLU A 318 1.77 34.97 15.73
C GLU A 318 1.73 33.54 16.25
N ARG A 319 2.44 32.63 15.60
CA ARG A 319 2.60 31.23 15.99
C ARG A 319 3.78 31.07 16.95
N VAL A 320 3.86 29.93 17.63
CA VAL A 320 4.90 29.67 18.63
C VAL A 320 6.34 29.75 18.11
N ASP A 321 6.52 29.60 16.80
CA ASP A 321 7.82 29.75 16.11
C ASP A 321 7.98 31.08 15.35
N GLY A 322 7.09 32.05 15.61
CA GLY A 322 7.12 33.39 15.02
C GLY A 322 6.54 33.52 13.61
N ARG A 323 6.07 32.42 13.01
CA ARG A 323 5.38 32.45 11.70
C ARG A 323 4.00 33.09 11.79
N VAL A 324 3.52 33.60 10.65
CA VAL A 324 2.10 33.94 10.46
C VAL A 324 1.30 32.71 10.01
N ALA A 325 -0.03 32.83 10.01
CA ALA A 325 -0.93 31.69 9.83
C ALA A 325 -0.71 30.87 8.54
N ASN A 326 -0.42 31.50 7.42
CA ASN A 326 -0.23 30.85 6.11
C ASN A 326 1.24 30.61 5.74
N GLU A 327 2.19 30.83 6.65
CA GLU A 327 3.60 30.66 6.38
C GLU A 327 4.04 29.21 6.55
N ILE A 328 4.87 28.74 5.61
CA ILE A 328 5.44 27.40 5.59
C ILE A 328 6.89 27.46 6.12
N ARG A 329 7.27 26.46 6.93
CA ARG A 329 8.64 26.30 7.43
C ARG A 329 9.65 26.19 6.28
N PRO A 330 10.93 26.55 6.48
CA PRO A 330 11.98 26.41 5.48
C PRO A 330 12.06 24.98 4.94
N ILE A 331 12.16 24.83 3.61
CA ILE A 331 12.19 23.55 2.92
C ILE A 331 13.60 23.27 2.39
N MET A 332 14.10 22.05 2.62
CA MET A 332 15.29 21.50 1.99
C MET A 332 14.93 20.22 1.24
N VAL A 333 15.38 20.12 0.01
CA VAL A 333 15.12 18.97 -0.88
C VAL A 333 16.46 18.46 -1.42
N LYS A 334 16.70 17.16 -1.30
CA LYS A 334 17.88 16.47 -1.86
C LYS A 334 17.46 15.16 -2.51
N PRO A 335 17.20 15.12 -3.82
CA PRO A 335 17.11 13.88 -4.56
C PRO A 335 18.47 13.19 -4.64
N ASP A 336 18.50 11.89 -4.98
CA ASP A 336 19.73 11.11 -5.10
C ASP A 336 20.64 11.15 -3.84
N TYR A 337 20.01 11.05 -2.68
CA TYR A 337 20.72 11.16 -1.40
C TYR A 337 21.59 9.94 -1.11
N LEU A 338 21.12 8.73 -1.51
CA LEU A 338 21.82 7.46 -1.33
C LEU A 338 22.21 6.88 -2.71
N PRO A 339 23.51 6.75 -3.01
CA PRO A 339 23.97 6.47 -4.37
C PRO A 339 23.69 5.03 -4.86
N LEU A 340 23.61 4.04 -3.96
CA LEU A 340 23.49 2.61 -4.34
C LEU A 340 22.06 2.08 -4.32
N VAL A 341 21.08 2.84 -3.86
CA VAL A 341 19.66 2.46 -3.91
C VAL A 341 19.07 2.83 -5.27
N HIS A 342 17.93 2.24 -5.64
CA HIS A 342 17.32 2.48 -6.96
C HIS A 342 16.79 3.91 -7.12
N GLY A 343 16.32 4.53 -6.04
CA GLY A 343 15.97 5.94 -5.95
C GLY A 343 15.89 6.41 -4.51
N SER A 344 16.23 7.65 -4.23
CA SER A 344 16.15 8.22 -2.88
C SER A 344 15.88 9.72 -2.90
N GLY A 345 15.13 10.17 -1.88
CA GLY A 345 14.84 11.58 -1.67
C GLY A 345 14.85 11.94 -0.21
N LEU A 346 15.65 12.93 0.17
CA LEU A 346 15.60 13.54 1.48
C LEU A 346 14.76 14.81 1.39
N PHE A 347 13.66 14.84 2.13
CA PHE A 347 12.79 16.00 2.26
C PHE A 347 12.80 16.49 3.69
N GLN A 348 13.03 17.77 3.89
CA GLN A 348 13.01 18.42 5.19
C GLN A 348 12.18 19.70 5.14
N ARG A 349 11.39 19.93 6.19
CA ARG A 349 10.57 21.11 6.40
C ARG A 349 10.69 21.52 7.87
N GLY A 350 11.46 22.59 8.13
CA GLY A 350 11.89 22.95 9.50
C GLY A 350 12.54 21.77 10.21
N GLN A 351 12.02 21.42 11.39
CA GLN A 351 12.47 20.28 12.21
C GLN A 351 11.66 19.01 11.91
N THR A 352 11.25 18.79 10.67
CA THR A 352 10.66 17.51 10.21
C THR A 352 11.40 17.03 8.98
N GLN A 353 12.07 15.90 9.09
CA GLN A 353 12.94 15.33 8.05
C GLN A 353 12.55 13.89 7.76
N VAL A 354 12.39 13.55 6.49
CA VAL A 354 12.08 12.19 6.02
C VAL A 354 13.00 11.82 4.87
N LEU A 355 13.61 10.63 4.98
CA LEU A 355 14.36 9.97 3.92
C LEU A 355 13.51 8.88 3.32
N SER A 356 13.10 9.04 2.05
CA SER A 356 12.34 8.04 1.32
C SER A 356 13.22 7.31 0.32
N ILE A 357 13.10 5.98 0.27
CA ILE A 357 13.89 5.08 -0.56
C ILE A 357 12.96 4.27 -1.44
N CYS A 358 13.18 4.32 -2.76
CA CYS A 358 12.47 3.53 -3.75
C CYS A 358 13.30 2.29 -4.11
N THR A 359 12.64 1.13 -4.16
CA THR A 359 13.17 -0.13 -4.66
C THR A 359 12.26 -0.62 -5.79
N LEU A 360 12.86 -0.94 -6.92
CA LEU A 360 12.20 -1.53 -8.09
C LEU A 360 12.45 -3.03 -8.09
N GLY A 361 11.41 -3.83 -8.23
CA GLY A 361 11.47 -5.28 -8.26
C GLY A 361 10.76 -5.86 -9.47
N MET A 362 10.83 -7.19 -9.64
CA MET A 362 10.07 -7.90 -10.66
C MET A 362 8.56 -7.85 -10.38
N LEU A 363 7.74 -7.98 -11.42
CA LEU A 363 6.28 -8.02 -11.28
C LEU A 363 5.81 -9.10 -10.32
N ASN A 364 6.42 -10.28 -10.31
CA ASN A 364 6.06 -11.39 -9.42
C ASN A 364 6.43 -11.15 -7.94
N GLU A 365 7.15 -10.07 -7.62
CA GLU A 365 7.47 -9.65 -6.23
C GLU A 365 6.39 -8.75 -5.60
N TRP A 366 5.24 -8.61 -6.26
CA TRP A 366 4.09 -7.88 -5.71
C TRP A 366 3.66 -8.42 -4.33
N GLN A 367 3.12 -7.55 -3.51
CA GLN A 367 2.64 -7.92 -2.18
C GLN A 367 1.31 -8.68 -2.29
N ARG A 368 1.32 -9.98 -1.98
CA ARG A 368 0.10 -10.78 -1.90
C ARG A 368 -0.66 -10.44 -0.63
N LEU A 369 -1.97 -10.27 -0.74
CA LEU A 369 -2.86 -9.97 0.38
C LEU A 369 -3.74 -11.16 0.70
N ASP A 370 -3.82 -11.52 1.98
CA ASP A 370 -4.74 -12.53 2.51
C ASP A 370 -5.77 -11.79 3.37
N THR A 371 -6.77 -11.20 2.73
CA THR A 371 -7.81 -10.34 3.29
C THR A 371 -9.20 -10.83 2.93
N ILE A 372 -10.23 -10.28 3.58
CA ILE A 372 -11.64 -10.54 3.28
C ILE A 372 -12.17 -9.68 2.12
N GLU A 373 -11.40 -8.73 1.62
CA GLU A 373 -11.77 -7.93 0.44
C GLU A 373 -11.42 -8.66 -0.86
N PRO A 374 -12.09 -8.36 -1.99
CA PRO A 374 -11.79 -8.94 -3.31
C PRO A 374 -10.54 -8.29 -3.93
N MET A 375 -9.42 -8.38 -3.24
CA MET A 375 -8.13 -7.83 -3.68
C MET A 375 -7.04 -8.87 -3.42
N ASP A 376 -6.29 -9.22 -4.46
CA ASP A 376 -5.23 -10.23 -4.37
C ASP A 376 -3.88 -9.66 -3.92
N GLY A 377 -3.62 -8.36 -4.17
CA GLY A 377 -2.37 -7.74 -3.76
C GLY A 377 -2.11 -6.34 -4.29
N LYS A 378 -0.88 -5.87 -4.05
CA LYS A 378 -0.41 -4.53 -4.41
C LYS A 378 0.88 -4.60 -5.20
N ARG A 379 0.96 -3.91 -6.32
CA ARG A 379 2.18 -3.67 -7.10
C ARG A 379 2.96 -2.45 -6.59
N TYR A 380 2.25 -1.40 -6.16
CA TYR A 380 2.82 -0.26 -5.46
C TYR A 380 2.65 -0.44 -3.95
N ILE A 381 3.76 -0.41 -3.21
CA ILE A 381 3.83 -0.70 -1.78
C ILE A 381 4.51 0.47 -1.08
N HIS A 382 3.87 1.04 -0.08
CA HIS A 382 4.45 2.13 0.69
C HIS A 382 4.53 1.78 2.18
N HIS A 383 5.75 1.83 2.74
CA HIS A 383 5.99 1.65 4.17
C HIS A 383 6.51 2.94 4.80
N TYR A 384 6.11 3.17 6.04
CA TYR A 384 6.46 4.35 6.82
C TYR A 384 6.97 3.90 8.20
N ASN A 385 8.14 4.37 8.60
CA ASN A 385 8.77 4.06 9.88
C ASN A 385 8.95 5.33 10.71
N PHE A 386 8.57 5.25 11.99
CA PHE A 386 8.65 6.34 12.96
C PHE A 386 9.39 5.87 14.22
N PRO A 387 10.72 5.75 14.17
CA PRO A 387 11.53 5.30 15.29
C PRO A 387 11.58 6.34 16.40
N PRO A 388 11.77 5.96 17.68
CA PRO A 388 11.74 6.87 18.82
C PRO A 388 12.75 8.02 18.73
N PHE A 389 13.91 7.80 18.10
CA PHE A 389 14.94 8.83 17.97
C PHE A 389 14.49 10.06 17.18
N CYS A 390 13.50 9.93 16.29
CA CYS A 390 13.02 11.05 15.48
C CYS A 390 12.30 12.15 16.31
N THR A 391 11.91 11.83 17.53
CA THR A 391 11.36 12.79 18.52
C THR A 391 12.36 13.09 19.65
N GLY A 392 13.55 12.46 19.61
CA GLY A 392 14.55 12.60 20.69
C GLY A 392 14.27 11.70 21.90
N GLU A 393 13.44 10.67 21.72
CA GLU A 393 13.02 9.78 22.81
C GLU A 393 13.70 8.40 22.68
N THR A 394 13.74 7.68 23.79
CA THR A 394 14.04 6.25 23.81
C THR A 394 12.73 5.46 23.79
N GLY A 395 12.74 4.27 23.15
CA GLY A 395 11.54 3.45 23.09
C GLY A 395 11.79 2.06 22.53
N ARG A 396 10.78 1.20 22.71
CA ARG A 396 10.85 -0.17 22.20
C ARG A 396 10.73 -0.18 20.67
N MET A 397 11.71 -0.76 20.00
CA MET A 397 11.62 -1.10 18.58
C MET A 397 10.85 -2.42 18.40
N GLY A 398 10.01 -2.49 17.40
CA GLY A 398 9.19 -3.69 17.15
C GLY A 398 8.41 -3.60 15.84
N SER A 399 7.25 -4.25 15.79
CA SER A 399 6.35 -4.16 14.63
C SER A 399 5.78 -2.75 14.47
N PRO A 400 5.44 -2.33 13.24
CA PRO A 400 4.79 -1.06 12.99
C PRO A 400 3.54 -0.88 13.86
N LYS A 401 3.40 0.31 14.43
CA LYS A 401 2.24 0.70 15.24
C LYS A 401 1.12 1.20 14.33
N ARG A 402 -0.12 1.30 14.88
CA ARG A 402 -1.29 1.81 14.15
C ARG A 402 -1.07 3.17 13.47
N ARG A 403 -0.26 4.06 14.10
CA ARG A 403 0.10 5.36 13.53
C ARG A 403 0.95 5.19 12.27
N GLU A 404 1.95 4.32 12.31
CA GLU A 404 2.85 4.08 11.18
C GLU A 404 2.08 3.48 10.00
N ILE A 405 1.17 2.54 10.24
CA ILE A 405 0.29 1.96 9.22
C ILE A 405 -0.60 3.05 8.60
N GLY A 406 -1.25 3.89 9.42
CA GLY A 406 -2.13 4.94 8.92
C GLY A 406 -1.40 6.02 8.11
N HIS A 407 -0.17 6.42 8.53
CA HIS A 407 0.63 7.39 7.79
C HIS A 407 1.19 6.81 6.48
N GLY A 408 1.58 5.53 6.49
CA GLY A 408 2.01 4.81 5.29
C GLY A 408 0.88 4.72 4.27
N ALA A 409 -0.32 4.32 4.71
CA ALA A 409 -1.50 4.22 3.86
C ALA A 409 -1.92 5.57 3.24
N LEU A 410 -1.80 6.68 3.99
CA LEU A 410 -2.07 8.01 3.45
C LEU A 410 -1.10 8.39 2.32
N ALA A 411 0.20 8.14 2.50
CA ALA A 411 1.20 8.42 1.48
C ALA A 411 1.08 7.46 0.27
N GLU A 412 0.73 6.18 0.50
CA GLU A 412 0.42 5.23 -0.57
C GLU A 412 -0.76 5.72 -1.41
N ARG A 413 -1.88 6.05 -0.75
CA ARG A 413 -3.10 6.56 -1.38
C ARG A 413 -2.85 7.85 -2.17
N ALA A 414 -1.98 8.73 -1.65
CA ALA A 414 -1.64 10.00 -2.30
C ALA A 414 -0.88 9.83 -3.63
N LEU A 415 -0.09 8.77 -3.76
CA LEU A 415 0.77 8.54 -4.92
C LEU A 415 0.17 7.53 -5.92
N LEU A 416 -0.71 6.63 -5.47
CA LEU A 416 -1.30 5.59 -6.31
C LEU A 416 -1.88 6.12 -7.63
N PRO A 417 -2.62 7.24 -7.68
CA PRO A 417 -3.20 7.77 -8.93
C PRO A 417 -2.19 8.23 -9.97
N VAL A 418 -0.96 8.49 -9.57
CA VAL A 418 0.11 8.98 -10.44
C VAL A 418 1.17 7.93 -10.78
N ILE A 419 1.07 6.73 -10.19
CA ILE A 419 1.92 5.60 -10.53
C ILE A 419 1.57 5.12 -11.95
N PRO A 420 2.56 4.86 -12.84
CA PRO A 420 2.30 4.36 -14.19
C PRO A 420 1.67 2.96 -14.16
N SER A 421 0.96 2.60 -15.24
CA SER A 421 0.40 1.26 -15.41
C SER A 421 1.51 0.19 -15.47
N GLU A 422 1.13 -1.08 -15.38
CA GLU A 422 2.05 -2.21 -15.51
C GLU A 422 2.65 -2.28 -16.93
N GLU A 423 1.87 -1.92 -17.95
CA GLU A 423 2.30 -1.90 -19.34
C GLU A 423 3.33 -0.79 -19.60
N GLU A 424 3.16 0.38 -18.96
CA GLU A 424 4.08 1.52 -19.10
C GLU A 424 5.37 1.33 -18.31
N PHE A 425 5.29 0.69 -17.13
CA PHE A 425 6.43 0.51 -16.22
C PHE A 425 6.31 -0.82 -15.46
N PRO A 426 6.84 -1.93 -16.03
CA PRO A 426 6.59 -3.30 -15.57
C PRO A 426 7.41 -3.68 -14.31
N TYR A 427 7.35 -2.86 -13.28
CA TYR A 427 8.03 -3.11 -12.00
C TYR A 427 7.03 -3.18 -10.85
N THR A 428 7.31 -4.03 -9.88
CA THR A 428 6.83 -3.85 -8.52
C THR A 428 7.62 -2.72 -7.88
N ILE A 429 6.92 -1.75 -7.32
CA ILE A 429 7.50 -0.53 -6.76
C ILE A 429 7.30 -0.53 -5.25
N ARG A 430 8.39 -0.53 -4.49
CA ARG A 430 8.33 -0.40 -3.03
C ARG A 430 9.02 0.88 -2.58
N VAL A 431 8.29 1.74 -1.85
CA VAL A 431 8.85 2.92 -1.20
C VAL A 431 8.85 2.73 0.31
N VAL A 432 9.95 3.08 0.94
CA VAL A 432 10.07 3.11 2.41
C VAL A 432 10.44 4.53 2.83
N SER A 433 9.61 5.13 3.67
CA SER A 433 9.85 6.44 4.26
C SER A 433 10.34 6.31 5.69
N GLU A 434 11.59 6.68 5.93
CA GLU A 434 12.23 6.70 7.24
C GLU A 434 12.16 8.12 7.82
N VAL A 435 11.44 8.28 8.93
CA VAL A 435 11.37 9.58 9.63
C VAL A 435 12.64 9.77 10.45
N MET A 436 13.45 10.76 10.07
CA MET A 436 14.72 11.06 10.73
C MET A 436 14.55 12.09 11.86
N GLU A 437 13.63 13.04 11.68
CA GLU A 437 13.30 14.06 12.68
C GLU A 437 11.82 14.44 12.55
N SER A 438 11.12 14.72 13.66
CA SER A 438 9.70 15.07 13.62
C SER A 438 9.33 16.20 14.60
N ASN A 439 8.78 17.26 14.02
CA ASN A 439 8.03 18.30 14.70
C ASN A 439 6.70 18.57 13.97
N GLY A 440 5.88 17.51 13.85
CA GLY A 440 4.58 17.54 13.18
C GLY A 440 4.62 17.33 11.68
N SER A 441 3.53 16.76 11.15
CA SER A 441 3.29 16.56 9.71
C SER A 441 4.35 15.71 8.98
N SER A 442 4.85 14.66 9.62
CA SER A 442 5.82 13.73 9.02
C SER A 442 5.22 12.89 7.87
N SER A 443 3.89 12.63 7.87
CA SER A 443 3.20 11.96 6.76
C SER A 443 3.25 12.78 5.46
N MET A 444 3.10 14.10 5.55
CA MET A 444 3.21 14.97 4.37
C MET A 444 4.65 15.09 3.88
N ALA A 445 5.61 15.10 4.79
CA ALA A 445 7.03 15.00 4.43
C ALA A 445 7.36 13.65 3.78
N SER A 446 6.72 12.55 4.23
CA SER A 446 6.80 11.23 3.60
C SER A 446 6.27 11.24 2.18
N THR A 447 5.10 11.83 1.92
CA THR A 447 4.54 11.96 0.56
C THR A 447 5.49 12.73 -0.36
N CYS A 448 6.03 13.86 0.10
CA CYS A 448 7.00 14.65 -0.69
C CYS A 448 8.31 13.88 -0.93
N GLY A 449 8.88 13.25 0.10
CA GLY A 449 10.08 12.44 -0.01
C GLY A 449 9.90 11.23 -0.93
N SER A 450 8.72 10.61 -0.90
CA SER A 450 8.37 9.49 -1.77
C SER A 450 8.26 9.91 -3.24
N THR A 451 7.64 11.06 -3.52
CA THR A 451 7.64 11.66 -4.86
C THR A 451 9.07 11.84 -5.38
N LEU A 452 9.97 12.39 -4.55
CA LEU A 452 11.38 12.60 -4.91
C LEU A 452 12.09 11.26 -5.20
N SER A 453 11.88 10.25 -4.35
CA SER A 453 12.52 8.94 -4.51
C SER A 453 12.03 8.19 -5.75
N LEU A 454 10.75 8.31 -6.09
CA LEU A 454 10.17 7.75 -7.31
C LEU A 454 10.71 8.45 -8.57
N MET A 455 10.77 9.79 -8.56
CA MET A 455 11.34 10.55 -9.67
C MET A 455 12.84 10.26 -9.84
N ASP A 456 13.58 10.10 -8.75
CA ASP A 456 15.00 9.72 -8.77
C ASP A 456 15.24 8.29 -9.25
N ALA A 457 14.27 7.38 -9.00
CA ALA A 457 14.30 6.01 -9.51
C ALA A 457 13.97 5.88 -11.01
N GLY A 458 13.57 6.97 -11.67
CA GLY A 458 13.13 6.94 -13.07
C GLY A 458 11.71 6.40 -13.26
N VAL A 459 10.87 6.38 -12.21
CA VAL A 459 9.46 6.02 -12.35
C VAL A 459 8.72 7.14 -13.09
N PRO A 460 8.09 6.89 -14.25
CA PRO A 460 7.44 7.93 -15.05
C PRO A 460 6.08 8.30 -14.45
N LEU A 461 6.10 9.03 -13.33
CA LEU A 461 4.89 9.52 -12.69
C LEU A 461 4.07 10.39 -13.64
N LYS A 462 2.75 10.23 -13.65
CA LYS A 462 1.84 11.11 -14.42
C LYS A 462 2.10 12.59 -14.09
N ARG A 463 2.24 12.91 -12.81
CA ARG A 463 2.56 14.21 -12.24
C ARG A 463 3.15 14.05 -10.84
N PRO A 464 4.07 14.92 -10.42
CA PRO A 464 4.58 14.89 -9.05
C PRO A 464 3.50 15.32 -8.05
N VAL A 465 3.56 14.73 -6.86
CA VAL A 465 2.64 14.97 -5.74
C VAL A 465 3.36 15.70 -4.61
N SER A 466 2.71 16.67 -4.00
CA SER A 466 3.10 17.25 -2.73
C SER A 466 1.97 17.16 -1.72
N GLY A 467 2.29 17.41 -0.43
CA GLY A 467 1.31 17.39 0.64
C GLY A 467 1.60 18.46 1.70
N VAL A 468 0.54 18.98 2.32
CA VAL A 468 0.60 19.95 3.41
C VAL A 468 -0.39 19.56 4.50
N ALA A 469 -0.04 19.82 5.77
CA ALA A 469 -0.97 19.69 6.90
C ALA A 469 -1.44 21.07 7.34
N MET A 470 -2.76 21.21 7.38
CA MET A 470 -3.47 22.39 7.85
C MET A 470 -3.95 22.16 9.28
N GLY A 471 -4.09 23.23 10.03
CA GLY A 471 -4.71 23.22 11.35
C GLY A 471 -5.81 24.25 11.47
N LEU A 472 -6.57 24.13 12.52
CA LEU A 472 -7.63 25.08 12.88
C LEU A 472 -7.55 25.38 14.37
N ILE A 473 -7.71 26.65 14.71
CA ILE A 473 -7.90 27.11 16.09
C ILE A 473 -9.12 28.02 16.13
N GLN A 474 -10.09 27.66 16.96
CA GLN A 474 -11.30 28.45 17.22
C GLN A 474 -11.30 28.89 18.68
N GLU A 475 -11.22 30.20 18.93
CA GLU A 475 -11.19 30.75 20.26
C GLU A 475 -11.91 32.11 20.25
N ASN A 476 -12.69 32.41 21.30
CA ASN A 476 -13.41 33.68 21.46
C ASN A 476 -14.25 34.10 20.22
N GLY A 477 -14.84 33.10 19.52
CA GLY A 477 -15.64 33.34 18.30
C GLY A 477 -14.83 33.71 17.05
N LYS A 478 -13.49 33.67 17.11
CA LYS A 478 -12.58 33.82 15.99
C LYS A 478 -12.09 32.46 15.51
N THR A 479 -11.86 32.32 14.22
CA THR A 479 -11.34 31.11 13.59
C THR A 479 -10.08 31.44 12.79
N VAL A 480 -8.98 30.71 13.03
CA VAL A 480 -7.72 30.84 12.29
C VAL A 480 -7.36 29.50 11.67
N VAL A 481 -7.16 29.50 10.36
CA VAL A 481 -6.63 28.34 9.62
C VAL A 481 -5.12 28.47 9.51
N LEU A 482 -4.38 27.42 9.88
CA LEU A 482 -2.93 27.38 9.88
C LEU A 482 -2.41 26.49 8.75
N THR A 483 -1.46 26.97 7.97
CA THR A 483 -0.73 26.18 6.99
C THR A 483 0.53 25.60 7.62
N ASP A 484 0.85 24.33 7.28
CA ASP A 484 2.05 23.65 7.76
C ASP A 484 2.17 23.64 9.28
N ILE A 485 1.23 22.95 9.94
CA ILE A 485 1.20 22.85 11.40
C ILE A 485 2.38 22.04 11.93
N GLN A 486 2.88 22.45 13.08
CA GLN A 486 3.87 21.71 13.86
C GLN A 486 3.20 20.87 14.97
N GLY A 487 4.00 20.04 15.67
CA GLY A 487 3.47 19.06 16.62
C GLY A 487 2.63 19.65 17.76
N LEU A 488 2.96 20.83 18.27
CA LEU A 488 2.18 21.50 19.33
C LEU A 488 0.82 21.97 18.79
N GLU A 489 0.78 22.49 17.57
CA GLU A 489 -0.45 22.98 16.92
C GLU A 489 -1.38 21.82 16.52
N ASP A 490 -0.84 20.65 16.13
CA ASP A 490 -1.58 19.41 15.93
C ASP A 490 -2.22 18.92 17.25
N PHE A 491 -1.45 18.93 18.33
CA PHE A 491 -1.90 18.41 19.62
C PHE A 491 -2.94 19.31 20.29
N LEU A 492 -2.72 20.64 20.30
CA LEU A 492 -3.56 21.63 21.00
C LEU A 492 -4.62 22.30 20.11
N GLY A 493 -4.56 22.10 18.80
CA GLY A 493 -5.52 22.62 17.84
C GLY A 493 -6.83 21.83 17.76
N ASP A 494 -7.78 22.37 17.02
CA ASP A 494 -9.13 21.81 16.87
C ASP A 494 -9.25 20.88 15.65
N MET A 495 -8.36 20.99 14.67
CA MET A 495 -8.37 20.19 13.44
C MET A 495 -6.93 19.91 12.99
N ASP A 496 -6.68 18.67 12.55
CA ASP A 496 -5.54 18.25 11.74
C ASP A 496 -6.07 17.84 10.37
N PHE A 497 -5.70 18.58 9.34
CA PHE A 497 -6.23 18.41 7.99
C PHE A 497 -5.10 18.31 6.97
N LYS A 498 -4.87 17.12 6.45
CA LYS A 498 -3.81 16.80 5.50
C LYS A 498 -4.38 16.71 4.09
N VAL A 499 -3.74 17.42 3.16
CA VAL A 499 -4.14 17.45 1.75
C VAL A 499 -2.93 17.16 0.87
N CYS A 500 -3.05 16.14 0.03
CA CYS A 500 -2.07 15.75 -0.98
C CYS A 500 -2.64 15.96 -2.38
N GLY A 501 -1.78 16.27 -3.34
CA GLY A 501 -2.22 16.37 -4.73
C GLY A 501 -1.13 16.87 -5.66
N THR A 502 -1.49 16.87 -6.94
CA THR A 502 -0.69 17.35 -8.07
C THR A 502 -1.02 18.80 -8.42
N THR A 503 -0.50 19.29 -9.53
CA THR A 503 -0.91 20.57 -10.12
C THR A 503 -2.35 20.55 -10.66
N LYS A 504 -2.95 19.36 -10.87
CA LYS A 504 -4.28 19.21 -11.46
C LYS A 504 -5.38 19.11 -10.41
N GLY A 505 -5.12 18.43 -9.30
CA GLY A 505 -6.13 18.19 -8.29
C GLY A 505 -5.63 17.40 -7.10
N ILE A 506 -6.56 17.02 -6.23
CA ILE A 506 -6.34 16.29 -5.00
C ILE A 506 -6.18 14.80 -5.31
N THR A 507 -5.19 14.16 -4.67
CA THR A 507 -4.96 12.71 -4.75
C THR A 507 -5.24 11.99 -3.44
N ALA A 508 -5.10 12.67 -2.29
CA ALA A 508 -5.50 12.11 -0.99
C ALA A 508 -5.76 13.20 0.04
N MET A 509 -6.63 12.90 0.98
CA MET A 509 -6.89 13.75 2.14
C MET A 509 -7.08 12.92 3.41
N GLN A 510 -6.78 13.54 4.55
CA GLN A 510 -7.10 13.00 5.87
C GLN A 510 -7.43 14.15 6.81
N MET A 511 -8.54 14.06 7.55
CA MET A 511 -8.91 15.05 8.56
C MET A 511 -9.31 14.36 9.87
N ASP A 512 -8.82 14.90 10.97
CA ASP A 512 -9.27 14.65 12.32
C ASP A 512 -9.79 15.97 12.91
N ASN A 513 -11.07 16.05 13.18
CA ASN A 513 -11.74 17.24 13.68
C ASN A 513 -12.29 17.01 15.09
N LYS A 514 -11.92 17.89 15.98
CA LYS A 514 -12.37 17.93 17.38
C LYS A 514 -13.39 19.07 17.62
N ALA A 515 -13.53 20.00 16.65
CA ALA A 515 -14.43 21.14 16.74
C ALA A 515 -15.84 20.78 16.28
N THR A 516 -16.84 21.27 16.98
CA THR A 516 -18.27 21.07 16.65
C THR A 516 -18.85 22.11 15.68
N GLY A 517 -18.06 23.07 15.22
CA GLY A 517 -18.51 24.21 14.44
C GLY A 517 -17.84 24.38 13.08
N LEU A 518 -17.41 23.31 12.41
CA LEU A 518 -16.87 23.38 11.06
C LEU A 518 -17.96 23.70 10.04
N THR A 519 -17.96 24.95 9.57
CA THR A 519 -18.87 25.36 8.49
C THR A 519 -18.29 25.01 7.13
N PRO A 520 -19.14 24.87 6.08
CA PRO A 520 -18.66 24.70 4.70
C PRO A 520 -17.69 25.79 4.24
N GLU A 521 -17.87 27.02 4.74
CA GLU A 521 -16.98 28.15 4.45
C GLU A 521 -15.59 27.96 5.05
N ILE A 522 -15.50 27.49 6.32
CA ILE A 522 -14.21 27.20 6.98
C ILE A 522 -13.48 26.08 6.22
N LEU A 523 -14.20 25.01 5.84
CA LEU A 523 -13.62 23.90 5.08
C LEU A 523 -13.13 24.36 3.71
N ARG A 524 -13.90 25.20 3.00
CA ARG A 524 -13.49 25.80 1.74
C ARG A 524 -12.20 26.60 1.89
N ASN A 525 -12.16 27.50 2.89
CA ASN A 525 -10.99 28.34 3.14
C ASN A 525 -9.75 27.48 3.48
N ALA A 526 -9.91 26.45 4.31
CA ALA A 526 -8.83 25.53 4.65
C ALA A 526 -8.31 24.77 3.42
N LEU A 527 -9.22 24.32 2.54
CA LEU A 527 -8.86 23.57 1.34
C LEU A 527 -8.16 24.45 0.29
N MET A 528 -8.65 25.69 0.08
CA MET A 528 -8.00 26.65 -0.82
C MET A 528 -6.62 27.08 -0.32
N GLN A 529 -6.47 27.32 0.99
CA GLN A 529 -5.19 27.63 1.61
C GLN A 529 -4.23 26.42 1.53
N ALA A 530 -4.76 25.19 1.64
CA ALA A 530 -3.98 23.97 1.43
C ALA A 530 -3.49 23.83 -0.02
N HIS A 531 -4.30 24.23 -0.99
CA HIS A 531 -3.91 24.28 -2.40
C HIS A 531 -2.67 25.18 -2.61
N GLU A 532 -2.73 26.42 -2.08
CA GLU A 532 -1.60 27.35 -2.16
C GLU A 532 -0.33 26.77 -1.49
N GLY A 533 -0.50 26.15 -0.31
CA GLY A 533 0.59 25.51 0.43
C GLY A 533 1.20 24.35 -0.34
N ARG A 534 0.37 23.46 -0.94
CA ARG A 534 0.84 22.34 -1.77
C ARG A 534 1.63 22.83 -2.97
N MET A 535 1.12 23.84 -3.67
CA MET A 535 1.79 24.39 -4.85
C MET A 535 3.13 25.03 -4.51
N PHE A 536 3.24 25.73 -3.37
CA PHE A 536 4.49 26.27 -2.89
C PHE A 536 5.53 25.17 -2.63
N ILE A 537 5.12 24.10 -1.90
CA ILE A 537 6.00 22.95 -1.60
C ILE A 537 6.41 22.25 -2.90
N LEU A 538 5.47 21.99 -3.80
CA LEU A 538 5.73 21.33 -5.08
C LEU A 538 6.75 22.09 -5.91
N ASN A 539 6.63 23.40 -6.01
CA ASN A 539 7.59 24.23 -6.74
C ASN A 539 8.99 24.11 -6.15
N LYS A 540 9.12 24.07 -4.81
CA LYS A 540 10.42 23.86 -4.14
C LYS A 540 11.03 22.49 -4.45
N MET A 541 10.20 21.46 -4.60
CA MET A 541 10.66 20.11 -5.00
C MET A 541 11.15 20.14 -6.47
N LEU A 542 10.39 20.78 -7.37
CA LEU A 542 10.69 20.86 -8.80
C LEU A 542 11.91 21.75 -9.12
N GLU A 543 12.29 22.69 -8.24
CA GLU A 543 13.56 23.41 -8.34
C GLU A 543 14.77 22.44 -8.29
N GLN A 544 14.66 21.29 -7.61
CA GLN A 544 15.75 20.32 -7.44
C GLN A 544 15.65 19.12 -8.41
N ILE A 545 14.46 18.67 -8.72
CA ILE A 545 14.20 17.60 -9.68
C ILE A 545 12.95 17.96 -10.51
N PRO A 546 13.12 18.58 -11.67
CA PRO A 546 12.01 19.13 -12.46
C PRO A 546 11.14 18.05 -13.14
N ALA A 547 11.69 16.86 -13.36
CA ALA A 547 11.00 15.72 -13.97
C ALA A 547 11.59 14.41 -13.45
N PRO A 548 10.88 13.27 -13.57
CA PRO A 548 11.47 11.95 -13.35
C PRO A 548 12.71 11.76 -14.24
N ARG A 549 13.70 11.00 -13.76
CA ARG A 549 14.83 10.58 -14.60
C ARG A 549 14.31 9.75 -15.77
N THR A 550 14.95 9.87 -16.91
CA THR A 550 14.57 9.15 -18.14
C THR A 550 14.94 7.67 -18.12
N GLU A 551 15.87 7.29 -17.27
CA GLU A 551 16.39 5.94 -17.13
C GLU A 551 16.46 5.57 -15.65
N THR A 552 16.27 4.28 -15.37
CA THR A 552 16.54 3.73 -14.02
C THR A 552 18.04 3.68 -13.77
N LYS A 553 18.47 3.70 -12.49
CA LYS A 553 19.89 3.57 -12.15
C LYS A 553 20.43 2.20 -12.55
N GLU A 554 21.73 2.11 -12.81
CA GLU A 554 22.40 0.83 -13.12
C GLU A 554 22.27 -0.21 -11.98
N THR A 555 22.05 0.25 -10.76
CA THR A 555 21.79 -0.61 -9.60
C THR A 555 20.40 -1.24 -9.59
N ALA A 556 19.45 -0.65 -10.34
CA ALA A 556 18.11 -1.20 -10.49
C ALA A 556 18.11 -2.32 -11.53
N PRO A 557 17.27 -3.36 -11.39
CA PRO A 557 17.11 -4.37 -12.42
C PRO A 557 16.58 -3.72 -13.70
N GLN A 558 17.26 -3.95 -14.82
CA GLN A 558 16.76 -3.56 -16.15
C GLN A 558 15.75 -4.61 -16.60
N ILE A 559 14.56 -4.21 -16.98
CA ILE A 559 13.52 -5.12 -17.49
C ILE A 559 13.40 -4.97 -18.99
N ILE A 560 13.56 -6.09 -19.70
CA ILE A 560 13.30 -6.22 -21.13
C ILE A 560 11.99 -6.99 -21.30
N SER A 561 11.04 -6.41 -22.00
CA SER A 561 9.82 -7.09 -22.41
C SER A 561 9.96 -7.57 -23.85
N LEU A 562 9.62 -8.84 -24.09
CA LEU A 562 9.52 -9.39 -25.43
C LEU A 562 8.30 -10.29 -25.57
N SER A 563 7.72 -10.36 -26.76
CA SER A 563 6.59 -11.24 -27.03
C SER A 563 7.06 -12.48 -27.77
N ILE A 564 6.61 -13.65 -27.34
CA ILE A 564 6.86 -14.93 -28.00
C ILE A 564 5.53 -15.58 -28.39
N PRO A 565 5.49 -16.41 -29.44
CA PRO A 565 4.30 -17.18 -29.77
C PRO A 565 3.89 -18.09 -28.61
N ILE A 566 2.58 -18.16 -28.30
CA ILE A 566 2.03 -18.94 -27.18
C ILE A 566 2.44 -20.41 -27.26
N ASP A 567 2.48 -20.99 -28.47
CA ASP A 567 2.92 -22.37 -28.70
C ASP A 567 4.39 -22.61 -28.34
N LYS A 568 5.22 -21.55 -28.26
CA LYS A 568 6.64 -21.57 -27.91
C LYS A 568 6.93 -21.43 -26.41
N ILE A 569 5.94 -21.07 -25.61
CA ILE A 569 6.08 -20.96 -24.15
C ILE A 569 6.67 -22.24 -23.56
N ARG A 570 6.18 -23.41 -24.02
CA ARG A 570 6.67 -24.71 -23.54
C ARG A 570 8.12 -24.99 -23.90
N ASP A 571 8.58 -24.50 -25.05
CA ASP A 571 9.97 -24.69 -25.51
C ASP A 571 10.93 -23.85 -24.65
N VAL A 572 10.52 -22.63 -24.27
CA VAL A 572 11.29 -21.72 -23.40
C VAL A 572 11.30 -22.21 -21.96
N ILE A 573 10.19 -22.71 -21.44
CA ILE A 573 10.12 -23.28 -20.09
C ILE A 573 10.91 -24.58 -20.00
N GLY A 574 10.76 -25.45 -21.00
CA GLY A 574 11.36 -26.78 -21.04
C GLY A 574 10.72 -27.77 -20.08
N SER A 575 11.05 -29.05 -20.20
CA SER A 575 10.51 -30.12 -19.33
C SER A 575 10.84 -29.85 -17.86
N GLY A 576 9.80 -29.66 -17.03
CA GLY A 576 9.96 -29.37 -15.61
C GLY A 576 10.70 -28.05 -15.31
N GLY A 577 10.69 -27.08 -16.26
CA GLY A 577 11.35 -25.78 -16.09
C GLY A 577 12.88 -25.82 -16.30
N LYS A 578 13.42 -26.86 -16.93
CA LYS A 578 14.87 -27.04 -17.05
C LYS A 578 15.54 -26.00 -17.94
N VAL A 579 14.87 -25.59 -19.04
CA VAL A 579 15.45 -24.64 -19.99
C VAL A 579 15.48 -23.24 -19.38
N ILE A 580 14.35 -22.77 -18.83
CA ILE A 580 14.27 -21.45 -18.20
C ILE A 580 15.25 -21.32 -17.03
N ARG A 581 15.36 -22.34 -16.17
CA ARG A 581 16.35 -22.34 -15.08
C ARG A 581 17.78 -22.28 -15.60
N GLY A 582 18.09 -23.02 -16.68
CA GLY A 582 19.41 -22.95 -17.29
C GLY A 582 19.74 -21.58 -17.85
N ILE A 583 18.76 -20.89 -18.46
CA ILE A 583 18.92 -19.50 -18.91
C ILE A 583 19.22 -18.59 -17.74
N GLN A 584 18.44 -18.69 -16.66
CA GLN A 584 18.58 -17.88 -15.46
C GLN A 584 19.93 -18.11 -14.74
N GLU A 585 20.33 -19.37 -14.58
CA GLU A 585 21.61 -19.75 -13.96
C GLU A 585 22.83 -19.25 -14.76
N ASP A 586 22.79 -19.38 -16.08
CA ASP A 586 23.91 -19.02 -16.94
C ASP A 586 24.07 -17.50 -17.15
N THR A 587 22.96 -16.76 -17.14
CA THR A 587 22.98 -15.30 -17.40
C THR A 587 22.92 -14.47 -16.13
N GLY A 588 22.40 -15.02 -15.03
CA GLY A 588 22.09 -14.30 -13.80
C GLY A 588 20.83 -13.45 -13.90
N ALA A 589 20.06 -13.57 -14.99
CA ALA A 589 18.78 -12.88 -15.16
C ALA A 589 17.63 -13.66 -14.53
N THR A 590 16.56 -12.96 -14.17
CA THR A 590 15.27 -13.55 -13.82
C THR A 590 14.33 -13.44 -15.01
N VAL A 591 13.60 -14.52 -15.32
CA VAL A 591 12.68 -14.59 -16.46
C VAL A 591 11.29 -14.95 -15.95
N ASP A 592 10.29 -14.15 -16.32
CA ASP A 592 8.87 -14.39 -16.04
C ASP A 592 8.10 -14.45 -17.37
N ILE A 593 7.23 -15.44 -17.53
CA ILE A 593 6.49 -15.69 -18.77
C ILE A 593 5.00 -15.70 -18.48
N GLN A 594 4.28 -14.81 -19.13
CA GLN A 594 2.83 -14.69 -19.01
C GLN A 594 2.12 -15.68 -19.95
N GLU A 595 0.86 -15.98 -19.68
CA GLU A 595 0.06 -16.91 -20.47
C GLU A 595 -0.22 -16.43 -21.90
N ASP A 596 -0.18 -15.14 -22.15
CA ASP A 596 -0.34 -14.49 -23.45
C ASP A 596 0.91 -14.51 -24.32
N GLY A 597 2.04 -14.99 -23.81
CA GLY A 597 3.33 -15.04 -24.49
C GLY A 597 4.21 -13.81 -24.22
N THR A 598 3.83 -12.90 -23.35
CA THR A 598 4.70 -11.81 -22.90
C THR A 598 5.75 -12.36 -21.95
N VAL A 599 7.03 -12.04 -22.21
CA VAL A 599 8.17 -12.46 -21.39
C VAL A 599 8.85 -11.22 -20.82
N PHE A 600 8.89 -11.14 -19.49
CA PHE A 600 9.66 -10.14 -18.76
C PHE A 600 10.98 -10.73 -18.30
N ILE A 601 12.07 -10.06 -18.65
CA ILE A 601 13.42 -10.49 -18.32
C ILE A 601 14.08 -9.36 -17.54
N ALA A 602 14.45 -9.62 -16.29
CA ALA A 602 15.14 -8.64 -15.47
C ALA A 602 16.55 -9.09 -15.15
N GLY A 603 17.47 -8.15 -15.21
CA GLY A 603 18.87 -8.39 -14.87
C GLY A 603 19.65 -7.09 -14.74
N THR A 604 20.78 -7.16 -14.07
CA THR A 604 21.76 -6.06 -14.00
C THR A 604 22.96 -6.38 -14.87
N ASN A 605 23.73 -5.38 -15.26
CA ASN A 605 25.01 -5.54 -15.98
C ASN A 605 24.91 -6.35 -17.28
N GLY A 606 23.85 -6.18 -18.08
CA GLY A 606 23.68 -6.87 -19.38
C GLY A 606 23.13 -8.29 -19.26
N ALA A 607 22.74 -8.75 -18.08
CA ALA A 607 22.19 -10.09 -17.89
C ALA A 607 20.83 -10.27 -18.58
N ALA A 608 20.00 -9.22 -18.57
CA ALA A 608 18.69 -9.24 -19.22
C ALA A 608 18.82 -9.38 -20.75
N GLU A 609 19.73 -8.66 -21.38
CA GLU A 609 20.04 -8.74 -22.80
C GLU A 609 20.54 -10.13 -23.19
N ALA A 610 21.46 -10.70 -22.41
CA ALA A 610 21.98 -12.04 -22.65
C ALA A 610 20.88 -13.11 -22.57
N ALA A 611 19.95 -13.00 -21.62
CA ALA A 611 18.82 -13.91 -21.51
C ALA A 611 17.82 -13.70 -22.66
N ALA A 612 17.52 -12.45 -23.03
CA ALA A 612 16.65 -12.12 -24.15
C ALA A 612 17.17 -12.70 -25.47
N GLU A 613 18.46 -12.61 -25.74
CA GLU A 613 19.08 -13.21 -26.94
C GLU A 613 18.94 -14.73 -26.94
N ARG A 614 19.11 -15.41 -25.79
CA ARG A 614 18.90 -16.87 -25.70
C ARG A 614 17.44 -17.26 -25.95
N ILE A 615 16.49 -16.51 -25.37
CA ILE A 615 15.06 -16.76 -25.59
C ILE A 615 14.70 -16.55 -27.06
N LYS A 616 15.15 -15.45 -27.67
CA LYS A 616 14.96 -15.21 -29.11
C LYS A 616 15.52 -16.34 -29.97
N ALA A 617 16.69 -16.88 -29.65
CA ALA A 617 17.29 -18.00 -30.36
C ALA A 617 16.42 -19.28 -30.23
N ILE A 618 15.83 -19.56 -29.11
CA ILE A 618 14.93 -20.72 -28.87
C ILE A 618 13.64 -20.59 -29.69
N VAL A 619 13.04 -19.41 -29.72
CA VAL A 619 11.77 -19.18 -30.43
C VAL A 619 11.95 -18.92 -31.93
N LYS A 620 13.16 -18.54 -32.36
CA LYS A 620 13.45 -18.27 -33.77
C LYS A 620 13.12 -19.50 -34.64
N VAL A 621 12.27 -19.30 -35.62
CA VAL A 621 11.96 -20.30 -36.64
C VAL A 621 12.82 -19.97 -37.87
N PRO A 622 13.62 -20.92 -38.42
CA PRO A 622 14.37 -20.68 -39.63
C PRO A 622 13.42 -20.36 -40.80
N GLU A 623 13.73 -19.29 -41.52
CA GLU A 623 12.95 -18.85 -42.69
C GLU A 623 13.57 -19.30 -44.01
N VAL A 624 12.70 -19.47 -45.03
CA VAL A 624 13.14 -19.84 -46.37
C VAL A 624 14.10 -18.80 -46.93
N GLY A 625 15.29 -19.25 -47.35
CA GLY A 625 16.35 -18.40 -47.89
C GLY A 625 17.43 -18.01 -46.87
N GLU A 626 17.25 -18.24 -45.58
CA GLU A 626 18.31 -18.03 -44.56
C GLU A 626 19.44 -19.04 -44.71
N GLU A 627 20.67 -18.59 -44.39
CA GLU A 627 21.89 -19.38 -44.42
C GLU A 627 22.41 -19.64 -43.04
N TYR A 628 22.78 -20.89 -42.76
CA TYR A 628 23.29 -21.33 -41.44
C TYR A 628 24.59 -22.11 -41.60
N THR A 629 25.46 -22.03 -40.63
CA THR A 629 26.52 -23.01 -40.40
C THR A 629 26.03 -23.96 -39.35
N GLY A 630 25.57 -25.13 -39.74
CA GLY A 630 24.97 -26.13 -38.87
C GLY A 630 25.84 -27.35 -38.67
N ARG A 631 25.63 -28.08 -37.56
CA ARG A 631 26.36 -29.29 -37.24
C ARG A 631 25.56 -30.54 -37.59
N VAL A 632 26.17 -31.51 -38.24
CA VAL A 632 25.54 -32.80 -38.54
C VAL A 632 25.30 -33.59 -37.24
N VAL A 633 24.05 -33.81 -36.88
CA VAL A 633 23.62 -34.51 -35.65
C VAL A 633 23.10 -35.92 -35.92
N GLY A 634 22.80 -36.26 -37.15
CA GLY A 634 22.34 -37.59 -37.53
C GLY A 634 22.49 -37.89 -39.01
N LEU A 635 22.78 -39.14 -39.35
CA LEU A 635 22.89 -39.64 -40.73
C LEU A 635 21.81 -40.70 -40.96
N GLN A 636 21.16 -40.62 -42.11
CA GLN A 636 20.19 -41.59 -42.61
C GLN A 636 20.49 -41.92 -44.10
N PRO A 637 20.06 -43.04 -44.61
CA PRO A 637 20.33 -43.40 -46.02
C PRO A 637 19.86 -42.38 -47.07
N PHE A 638 18.90 -41.52 -46.71
CA PHE A 638 18.31 -40.50 -47.59
C PHE A 638 18.87 -39.09 -47.33
N GLY A 639 19.70 -38.85 -46.32
CA GLY A 639 20.27 -37.54 -46.03
C GLY A 639 20.85 -37.40 -44.62
N ALA A 640 21.32 -36.19 -44.32
CA ALA A 640 21.84 -35.82 -43.01
C ALA A 640 20.88 -34.84 -42.29
N PHE A 641 20.72 -35.03 -40.99
CA PHE A 641 20.10 -34.04 -40.13
C PHE A 641 21.18 -33.06 -39.64
N VAL A 642 20.94 -31.79 -39.92
CA VAL A 642 21.85 -30.71 -39.61
C VAL A 642 21.15 -29.80 -38.60
N GLU A 643 21.71 -29.66 -37.40
CA GLU A 643 21.22 -28.74 -36.38
C GLU A 643 21.56 -27.30 -36.81
N LEU A 644 20.53 -26.48 -37.03
CA LEU A 644 20.61 -25.08 -37.45
C LEU A 644 20.62 -24.13 -36.25
N LEU A 645 19.76 -24.43 -35.28
CA LEU A 645 19.59 -23.74 -33.99
C LEU A 645 19.41 -24.78 -32.91
N PRO A 646 19.66 -24.48 -31.63
CA PRO A 646 19.50 -25.44 -30.53
C PRO A 646 18.15 -26.16 -30.58
N GLY A 647 18.19 -27.49 -30.77
CA GLY A 647 17.00 -28.35 -30.85
C GLY A 647 16.19 -28.25 -32.17
N LYS A 648 16.71 -27.61 -33.21
CA LYS A 648 16.06 -27.51 -34.52
C LYS A 648 16.94 -28.02 -35.62
N ASP A 649 16.55 -29.18 -36.16
CA ASP A 649 17.27 -29.88 -37.20
C ASP A 649 16.57 -29.70 -38.55
N GLY A 650 17.35 -29.50 -39.58
CA GLY A 650 16.90 -29.55 -40.97
C GLY A 650 17.43 -30.78 -41.71
N LEU A 651 16.66 -31.27 -42.67
CA LEU A 651 17.05 -32.38 -43.53
C LEU A 651 17.84 -31.87 -44.73
N LEU A 652 19.12 -32.23 -44.79
CA LEU A 652 19.96 -32.09 -45.99
C LEU A 652 19.89 -33.40 -46.76
N HIS A 653 19.06 -33.44 -47.83
CA HIS A 653 18.85 -34.63 -48.64
C HIS A 653 20.13 -35.06 -49.35
N ILE A 654 20.37 -36.37 -49.52
CA ILE A 654 21.60 -36.95 -50.13
C ILE A 654 21.92 -36.38 -51.52
N SER A 655 20.91 -35.98 -52.30
CA SER A 655 21.09 -35.35 -53.59
C SER A 655 21.67 -33.93 -53.56
N ARG A 656 21.77 -33.34 -52.34
CA ARG A 656 22.18 -31.94 -52.16
C ARG A 656 23.45 -31.78 -51.34
N VAL A 657 24.09 -32.91 -50.92
CA VAL A 657 25.27 -32.87 -50.05
C VAL A 657 26.57 -32.63 -50.83
N ALA A 658 26.66 -32.98 -52.15
CA ALA A 658 27.84 -32.83 -52.97
C ALA A 658 27.49 -32.51 -54.43
N GLN A 659 28.51 -32.13 -55.24
CA GLN A 659 28.38 -31.98 -56.69
C GLN A 659 28.50 -33.36 -57.34
N GLY A 660 27.38 -33.96 -57.76
CA GLY A 660 27.28 -35.26 -58.35
C GLY A 660 26.52 -36.30 -57.52
N ARG A 661 26.46 -37.54 -57.98
CA ARG A 661 25.71 -38.61 -57.34
C ARG A 661 26.51 -39.23 -56.20
N VAL A 662 25.95 -39.19 -55.03
CA VAL A 662 26.51 -39.83 -53.82
C VAL A 662 25.78 -41.15 -53.57
N GLU A 663 26.50 -42.27 -53.40
CA GLU A 663 25.89 -43.59 -53.13
C GLU A 663 25.55 -43.77 -51.66
N LYS A 664 26.37 -43.25 -50.74
CA LYS A 664 26.14 -43.28 -49.30
C LYS A 664 26.51 -41.97 -48.68
N ILE A 665 25.65 -41.51 -47.74
CA ILE A 665 25.82 -40.23 -47.07
C ILE A 665 27.10 -40.17 -46.23
N GLU A 666 27.51 -41.31 -45.66
CA GLU A 666 28.69 -41.47 -44.83
C GLU A 666 30.01 -41.27 -45.59
N ASP A 667 29.96 -41.32 -46.98
CA ASP A 667 31.12 -41.08 -47.83
C ASP A 667 31.47 -39.58 -47.91
N VAL A 668 30.53 -38.69 -47.52
CA VAL A 668 30.65 -37.24 -47.68
C VAL A 668 30.50 -36.49 -46.38
N LEU A 669 29.77 -37.04 -45.39
CA LEU A 669 29.50 -36.39 -44.11
C LEU A 669 29.64 -37.36 -42.97
N ALA A 670 30.20 -36.87 -41.88
CA ALA A 670 30.25 -37.56 -40.58
C ALA A 670 29.43 -36.79 -39.52
N ILE A 671 28.96 -37.53 -38.51
CA ILE A 671 28.31 -36.88 -37.34
C ILE A 671 29.33 -35.98 -36.65
N GLY A 672 28.97 -34.72 -36.47
CA GLY A 672 29.82 -33.70 -35.88
C GLY A 672 30.40 -32.72 -36.90
N ASP A 673 30.30 -32.99 -38.23
CA ASP A 673 30.79 -32.08 -39.26
C ASP A 673 29.99 -30.77 -39.27
N GLU A 674 30.68 -29.67 -39.51
CA GLU A 674 30.05 -28.35 -39.74
C GLU A 674 29.84 -28.16 -41.25
N VAL A 675 28.63 -27.80 -41.64
CA VAL A 675 28.23 -27.56 -43.02
C VAL A 675 27.50 -26.24 -43.18
N LYS A 676 27.80 -25.53 -44.26
CA LYS A 676 27.05 -24.34 -44.61
C LYS A 676 25.84 -24.73 -45.44
N VAL A 677 24.66 -24.41 -44.92
CA VAL A 677 23.38 -24.80 -45.53
C VAL A 677 22.46 -23.59 -45.67
N LYS A 678 21.58 -23.65 -46.65
CA LYS A 678 20.53 -22.70 -46.90
C LYS A 678 19.18 -23.36 -46.74
N VAL A 679 18.25 -22.71 -46.07
CA VAL A 679 16.87 -23.17 -45.92
C VAL A 679 16.14 -23.02 -47.23
N LEU A 680 15.61 -24.12 -47.75
CA LEU A 680 14.87 -24.15 -49.02
C LEU A 680 13.38 -24.10 -48.83
N GLU A 681 12.89 -24.81 -47.83
CA GLU A 681 11.47 -24.98 -47.57
C GLU A 681 11.26 -25.31 -46.09
N VAL A 682 10.20 -24.77 -45.53
CA VAL A 682 9.67 -25.15 -44.23
C VAL A 682 8.23 -25.60 -44.46
N ASP A 683 7.93 -26.88 -44.19
CA ASP A 683 6.57 -27.42 -44.41
C ASP A 683 5.60 -26.99 -43.28
N GLU A 684 4.30 -27.20 -43.49
CA GLU A 684 3.25 -26.89 -42.48
C GLU A 684 3.42 -27.62 -41.15
N LYS A 685 4.27 -28.65 -41.09
CA LYS A 685 4.60 -29.42 -39.88
C LYS A 685 5.92 -29.00 -39.27
N GLY A 686 6.54 -27.92 -39.76
CA GLY A 686 7.81 -27.37 -39.25
C GLY A 686 9.05 -28.17 -39.67
N LYS A 687 8.97 -29.06 -40.69
CA LYS A 687 10.16 -29.76 -41.21
C LYS A 687 10.91 -28.86 -42.18
N ILE A 688 12.20 -28.73 -41.94
CA ILE A 688 13.09 -27.84 -42.67
C ILE A 688 13.88 -28.64 -43.71
N SER A 689 13.79 -28.26 -44.97
CA SER A 689 14.59 -28.80 -46.06
C SER A 689 15.78 -27.89 -46.36
N LEU A 690 16.97 -28.48 -46.52
CA LEU A 690 18.22 -27.75 -46.65
C LEU A 690 18.89 -27.99 -47.98
N ASP A 691 19.65 -26.99 -48.44
CA ASP A 691 20.66 -27.14 -49.53
C ASP A 691 22.05 -26.78 -48.99
N ARG A 692 23.05 -27.58 -49.28
CA ARG A 692 24.42 -27.32 -48.88
C ARG A 692 25.05 -26.28 -49.82
N LEU A 693 25.67 -25.25 -49.29
CA LEU A 693 26.29 -24.17 -50.07
C LEU A 693 27.74 -24.49 -50.48
N ASP A 694 28.46 -25.18 -49.61
CA ASP A 694 29.87 -25.58 -49.79
C ASP A 694 30.02 -27.01 -50.32
N LYS A 695 29.24 -27.39 -51.36
CA LYS A 695 29.20 -28.76 -51.89
C LYS A 695 30.56 -29.23 -52.39
N PRO A 696 31.16 -30.26 -51.77
CA PRO A 696 32.36 -30.90 -52.31
C PRO A 696 32.07 -31.69 -53.62
N GLU A 697 33.10 -32.05 -54.40
CA GLU A 697 32.93 -33.04 -55.48
C GLU A 697 32.55 -34.39 -54.88
N ALA A 698 31.63 -35.11 -55.54
CA ALA A 698 31.25 -36.45 -55.08
C ALA A 698 32.47 -37.39 -55.21
N PRO A 699 32.69 -38.28 -54.23
CA PRO A 699 33.77 -39.25 -54.26
C PRO A 699 33.65 -40.07 -55.55
N GLN A 700 34.70 -40.05 -56.42
CA GLN A 700 34.72 -40.88 -57.61
C GLN A 700 34.75 -42.36 -57.14
N GLY A 701 33.72 -43.11 -57.57
CA GLY A 701 33.54 -44.50 -57.16
C GLY A 701 34.83 -45.32 -57.31
N ALA A 702 35.31 -45.96 -56.25
CA ALA A 702 36.46 -46.85 -56.28
C ALA A 702 36.27 -47.92 -57.34
N SER A 703 37.24 -48.02 -58.26
CA SER A 703 37.24 -49.00 -59.36
C SER A 703 37.22 -50.43 -58.78
N LYS A 704 36.56 -51.37 -59.47
CA LYS A 704 36.32 -52.77 -59.08
C LYS A 704 37.57 -53.58 -58.64
N LYS A 705 38.75 -52.98 -58.54
CA LYS A 705 39.99 -53.67 -58.12
C LYS A 705 40.28 -53.77 -56.65
N ASP A 706 39.70 -52.95 -55.85
CA ASP A 706 39.96 -52.94 -54.40
C ASP A 706 39.02 -53.84 -53.58
N ARG A 707 38.05 -54.50 -54.21
CA ARG A 707 37.12 -55.43 -53.59
C ARG A 707 37.62 -56.82 -53.27
N GLU A 708 38.79 -57.25 -53.86
CA GLU A 708 39.36 -58.60 -53.68
C GLU A 708 40.38 -58.69 -52.54
N GLU A 709 40.99 -57.59 -52.10
CA GLU A 709 41.98 -57.61 -50.97
C GLU A 709 41.39 -57.59 -49.55
N HIS A 710 40.16 -57.16 -49.43
CA HIS A 710 39.52 -57.16 -48.07
C HIS A 710 38.71 -58.42 -47.74
N ARG A 711 38.63 -59.39 -48.67
CA ARG A 711 37.92 -60.66 -48.43
C ARG A 711 38.85 -61.75 -47.88
N SER A 712 40.17 -61.58 -47.84
CA SER A 712 41.15 -62.57 -47.37
C SER A 712 41.64 -62.36 -45.90
N ARG A 713 41.17 -61.33 -45.26
CA ARG A 713 41.54 -61.05 -43.81
C ARG A 713 40.45 -61.33 -42.77
N ARG A 714 39.31 -61.94 -43.16
CA ARG A 714 38.22 -62.31 -42.24
C ARG A 714 37.98 -63.81 -42.06
N GLN A 715 38.97 -64.65 -42.27
CA GLN A 715 38.97 -66.07 -41.89
C GLN A 715 40.23 -66.40 -41.10
N ASN A 716 40.24 -65.99 -39.83
CA ASN A 716 41.02 -66.62 -38.76
C ASN A 716 40.80 -65.73 -37.53
N ASP A 717 39.78 -66.00 -36.81
CA ASP A 717 39.76 -66.02 -35.35
C ASP A 717 38.39 -66.53 -34.86
N THR A 718 38.27 -67.84 -34.83
CA THR A 718 37.26 -68.54 -34.01
C THR A 718 37.97 -69.15 -32.87
N GLY A 719 37.61 -68.75 -31.66
CA GLY A 719 38.02 -69.55 -30.51
C GLY A 719 37.88 -68.87 -29.15
N SER A 720 36.96 -69.38 -28.48
CA SER A 720 36.84 -69.53 -27.03
C SER A 720 35.87 -68.64 -26.28
N SER A 721 34.85 -69.36 -25.89
CA SER A 721 33.85 -69.18 -24.91
C SER A 721 34.35 -68.65 -23.53
N GLU A 722 33.51 -67.85 -22.87
CA GLU A 722 33.11 -68.21 -21.51
C GLU A 722 31.90 -67.42 -21.08
N ARG A 723 30.87 -68.18 -20.68
CA ARG A 723 29.63 -67.75 -20.04
C ARG A 723 29.95 -67.18 -18.63
N ARG A 724 29.31 -66.12 -18.24
CA ARG A 724 28.83 -65.97 -16.88
C ARG A 724 27.51 -65.22 -16.82
N GLN A 725 26.54 -65.84 -16.11
CA GLN A 725 25.18 -65.46 -15.82
C GLN A 725 25.07 -64.36 -14.74
N PRO A 726 23.89 -63.77 -14.53
CA PRO A 726 23.70 -62.57 -13.75
C PRO A 726 23.44 -62.87 -12.26
N ARG A 727 23.73 -61.92 -11.39
CA ARG A 727 23.27 -61.91 -10.01
C ARG A 727 22.33 -60.74 -9.77
N ARG A 728 21.10 -61.12 -9.36
CA ARG A 728 20.15 -60.29 -8.60
C ARG A 728 20.69 -60.09 -7.17
N HIS A 729 20.36 -58.99 -6.55
CA HIS A 729 19.82 -58.81 -5.19
C HIS A 729 19.83 -57.31 -4.90
N HIS A 730 18.71 -56.79 -4.56
CA HIS A 730 17.91 -56.63 -3.34
C HIS A 730 18.36 -55.45 -2.47
N ASP A 731 17.37 -54.57 -2.30
CA ASP A 731 16.88 -53.84 -1.11
C ASP A 731 17.87 -53.08 -0.21
N ALA A 732 17.69 -51.78 -0.11
CA ALA A 732 17.16 -51.07 1.06
C ALA A 732 16.80 -49.62 0.68
#